data_6d8865c448f39a591f502dad3906d596
#
_entry.id   6d8865c448f39a591f502dad3906d596
#
_cell.length_a   1.000
_cell.length_b   1.000
_cell.length_c   1.000
_cell.angle_alpha   90.00
_cell.angle_beta   90.00
_cell.angle_gamma   90.00
#
_symmetry.space_group_name_H-M   'P 1'
#
loop_
_entity.id
_entity.type
_entity.pdbx_description
1 polymer ?
#
loop_
_entity_poly.entity_id
_entity_poly.type
_entity_poly.pdbx_seq_one_letter_code
_entity_poly.pdbx_strand_id
1 'polypeptide(L)'
;MSNEWYLNNPLIHQNRRKSLTGSDWVNSFSCVTMRPLIICRGPIRMEAMTVFSEMGISDFGILLSEKDSITYANALSPELRMDIDPARVHRVQDYSGATKEERAERINQIIMIAKANDYDSIFAGYGFMAEDEEMVRAMESAGLNFIGPCSGTIRSAGSKDLAKRTALDVNVSVTPGVDNATTLTLLAKYPTEEALTALIDTHELTVDSNALTASESLEDKAELLLTASYAAGIDLISADDIANTLTEQVKTMFENDPSTRIRLKAIGGGGGKGQRILSCPTQFEGDDKANLLAAVEQTVPAFREILSEVKTTGVGDNKNVLAEINIETVRHEEIQVVGNGDWCLTLGGRDCSVQMNEQKLLEISVTVEELQASIDEALSANKDDEAQALKEDLNTLIKMEEEASRFGAAVGLDSVSTFECILDRDRHFFMEMNTRVQVEHRVTELCYALRFTNPNQESESFKVDSIVELMVLLAEHGSRLPRPTRERRENSAVEVRLNASDDALKPHAGGIITQWSNVLNTEIRDDQGICLHNPDTDVFMKYHLAGAYDSNIALLLTTGKDRVESYARMAEVLRKTRLTGDNLGTNLEFHYGMLNWFIGNNVNARPATNFVSPYLAAVGKLKILANNLDIVYAYDQLEAKSLSATDDNDVKKATQQIIQQKSSLLARALNKLFAQPHYLAGWLAINQQHFEMSKTGITWLTNPIWMLADLYHYLNMEARDDTPALYAIWDHDQALLQSALDFYEQLEALMDCSDWQVLNERLASSAAEDLLGEHLEEARAAHAGFQLGMDILFILPYIGLDSGFFDLRVGADLKVDIPADLFDAKVQADGLRALSPPPVAAADEITVPTGGMFYAREAPDSDTFVSEGQHFEKGDPLFIVEVMKMFNKVYAPFSG
;
A
#
# COMPACT_ATOMS: atom_id res chain seq x y z
N MET A 1 -7.90 -25.32 -19.50
CA MET A 1 -7.82 -25.29 -18.03
C MET A 1 -8.56 -24.04 -17.60
N SER A 2 -9.78 -24.25 -17.22
CA SER A 2 -10.68 -23.19 -16.79
C SER A 2 -10.26 -22.70 -15.42
N ASN A 3 -10.08 -21.42 -15.26
CA ASN A 3 -10.43 -20.59 -14.09
C ASN A 3 -10.35 -21.24 -12.68
N GLU A 4 -9.45 -22.19 -12.44
CA GLU A 4 -9.18 -22.72 -11.09
C GLU A 4 -8.63 -21.66 -10.15
N TRP A 5 -8.16 -20.55 -10.69
CA TRP A 5 -7.62 -19.38 -9.99
C TRP A 5 -8.58 -18.75 -8.99
N TYR A 6 -9.89 -18.93 -9.22
CA TYR A 6 -10.92 -18.21 -8.51
C TYR A 6 -11.96 -19.12 -7.85
N LEU A 7 -11.71 -20.42 -7.77
CA LEU A 7 -12.70 -21.37 -7.27
C LEU A 7 -13.28 -21.02 -5.89
N ASN A 8 -12.57 -20.26 -5.08
CA ASN A 8 -12.96 -19.87 -3.72
C ASN A 8 -13.15 -18.36 -3.54
N ASN A 9 -13.03 -17.55 -4.59
CA ASN A 9 -13.24 -16.11 -4.48
C ASN A 9 -14.75 -15.82 -4.41
N PRO A 10 -15.27 -15.28 -3.27
CA PRO A 10 -16.69 -15.00 -3.11
C PRO A 10 -17.17 -13.80 -3.94
N LEU A 11 -16.25 -13.08 -4.60
CA LEU A 11 -16.54 -11.88 -5.38
C LEU A 11 -16.77 -12.16 -6.86
N ILE A 12 -16.40 -13.33 -7.36
CA ILE A 12 -16.54 -13.71 -8.76
C ILE A 12 -17.37 -14.99 -8.93
N HIS A 13 -17.66 -15.38 -10.17
CA HIS A 13 -18.59 -16.45 -10.52
C HIS A 13 -19.99 -16.24 -9.96
N GLN A 14 -20.38 -14.96 -9.81
CA GLN A 14 -21.70 -14.58 -9.34
C GLN A 14 -22.67 -14.43 -10.52
N ASN A 15 -23.94 -14.73 -10.31
CA ASN A 15 -24.96 -14.38 -11.28
C ASN A 15 -25.47 -12.97 -11.00
N ARG A 16 -24.92 -11.98 -11.70
CA ARG A 16 -25.29 -10.56 -11.55
C ARG A 16 -26.39 -10.10 -12.50
N ARG A 17 -26.92 -11.00 -13.34
CA ARG A 17 -27.91 -10.68 -14.37
C ARG A 17 -29.28 -10.38 -13.75
N LYS A 18 -29.70 -9.13 -13.80
CA LYS A 18 -31.03 -8.73 -13.34
C LYS A 18 -32.17 -9.23 -14.25
N SER A 19 -31.88 -9.43 -15.55
CA SER A 19 -32.84 -9.91 -16.55
C SER A 19 -33.29 -11.38 -16.37
N LEU A 20 -32.73 -12.12 -15.41
CA LEU A 20 -33.06 -13.53 -15.13
C LEU A 20 -34.00 -13.69 -13.93
N THR A 21 -34.46 -12.63 -13.34
CA THR A 21 -35.37 -12.66 -12.18
C THR A 21 -36.84 -12.77 -12.60
N GLY A 22 -37.70 -13.21 -11.69
CA GLY A 22 -39.15 -13.21 -11.90
C GLY A 22 -39.83 -11.86 -11.62
N SER A 23 -39.06 -10.86 -11.17
CA SER A 23 -39.56 -9.53 -10.82
C SER A 23 -39.39 -8.55 -11.97
N ASP A 24 -40.46 -7.93 -12.45
CA ASP A 24 -40.40 -6.89 -13.48
C ASP A 24 -39.59 -5.66 -12.99
N TRP A 25 -39.69 -5.34 -11.72
CA TRP A 25 -38.94 -4.26 -11.13
C TRP A 25 -37.43 -4.54 -11.15
N VAL A 26 -36.99 -5.71 -10.70
CA VAL A 26 -35.58 -6.11 -10.74
C VAL A 26 -35.09 -6.20 -12.18
N ASN A 27 -35.85 -6.79 -13.09
CA ASN A 27 -35.52 -6.89 -14.52
C ASN A 27 -35.31 -5.51 -15.18
N SER A 28 -36.00 -4.48 -14.69
CA SER A 28 -35.86 -3.09 -15.21
C SER A 28 -34.49 -2.47 -14.96
N PHE A 29 -33.64 -3.09 -14.12
CA PHE A 29 -32.25 -2.70 -13.85
C PHE A 29 -31.24 -3.56 -14.62
N SER A 30 -31.66 -4.23 -15.69
CA SER A 30 -30.77 -4.99 -16.55
C SER A 30 -29.85 -4.07 -17.37
N CYS A 31 -28.56 -4.37 -17.40
CA CYS A 31 -27.55 -3.65 -18.17
C CYS A 31 -27.05 -4.44 -19.40
N VAL A 32 -27.73 -5.53 -19.79
CA VAL A 32 -27.26 -6.46 -20.86
C VAL A 32 -27.10 -5.81 -22.23
N THR A 33 -27.68 -4.65 -22.45
CA THR A 33 -27.59 -3.90 -23.73
C THR A 33 -26.45 -2.91 -23.79
N MET A 34 -25.78 -2.65 -22.66
CA MET A 34 -24.62 -1.76 -22.62
C MET A 34 -23.46 -2.33 -23.44
N ARG A 35 -22.67 -1.43 -24.01
CA ARG A 35 -21.50 -1.76 -24.83
C ARG A 35 -20.30 -0.93 -24.36
N PRO A 36 -19.70 -1.25 -23.21
CA PRO A 36 -18.62 -0.45 -22.63
C PRO A 36 -17.28 -0.67 -23.32
N LEU A 37 -16.49 0.40 -23.42
CA LEU A 37 -15.08 0.36 -23.75
C LEU A 37 -14.26 0.56 -22.47
N ILE A 38 -13.43 -0.42 -22.10
CA ILE A 38 -12.56 -0.40 -20.93
C ILE A 38 -11.24 0.26 -21.31
N ILE A 39 -10.87 1.35 -20.63
CA ILE A 39 -9.67 2.13 -20.92
C ILE A 39 -8.60 2.05 -19.82
N CYS A 40 -8.75 1.15 -18.86
CA CYS A 40 -7.78 0.90 -17.79
C CYS A 40 -6.95 -0.37 -18.05
N ARG A 41 -5.97 -0.59 -17.15
CA ARG A 41 -5.08 -1.77 -17.17
C ARG A 41 -5.09 -2.50 -15.83
N GLY A 42 -4.30 -3.57 -15.75
CA GLY A 42 -4.02 -4.29 -14.51
C GLY A 42 -5.21 -5.08 -13.95
N PRO A 43 -5.23 -5.32 -12.64
CA PRO A 43 -6.27 -6.11 -11.98
C PRO A 43 -7.68 -5.59 -12.24
N ILE A 44 -7.89 -4.27 -12.22
CA ILE A 44 -9.23 -3.68 -12.43
C ILE A 44 -9.78 -3.92 -13.85
N ARG A 45 -8.91 -4.04 -14.86
CA ARG A 45 -9.36 -4.42 -16.22
C ARG A 45 -9.91 -5.83 -16.23
N MET A 46 -9.19 -6.78 -15.61
CA MET A 46 -9.62 -8.17 -15.51
C MET A 46 -10.92 -8.30 -14.71
N GLU A 47 -11.02 -7.56 -13.61
CA GLU A 47 -12.23 -7.48 -12.82
C GLU A 47 -13.43 -6.95 -13.62
N ALA A 48 -13.26 -5.83 -14.32
CA ALA A 48 -14.33 -5.23 -15.13
C ALA A 48 -14.82 -6.20 -16.20
N MET A 49 -13.92 -6.88 -16.90
CA MET A 49 -14.28 -7.91 -17.91
C MET A 49 -15.10 -9.05 -17.28
N THR A 50 -14.69 -9.51 -16.09
CA THR A 50 -15.40 -10.57 -15.34
C THR A 50 -16.79 -10.11 -14.92
N VAL A 51 -16.88 -8.95 -14.25
CA VAL A 51 -18.16 -8.39 -13.75
C VAL A 51 -19.13 -8.09 -14.90
N PHE A 52 -18.65 -7.51 -16.01
CA PHE A 52 -19.49 -7.26 -17.18
C PHE A 52 -20.06 -8.56 -17.73
N SER A 53 -19.24 -9.59 -17.86
CA SER A 53 -19.69 -10.92 -18.30
C SER A 53 -20.73 -11.53 -17.35
N GLU A 54 -20.53 -11.41 -16.04
CA GLU A 54 -21.46 -11.85 -15.00
C GLU A 54 -22.80 -11.09 -15.03
N MET A 55 -22.76 -9.78 -15.36
CA MET A 55 -23.97 -8.96 -15.57
C MET A 55 -24.68 -9.29 -16.88
N GLY A 56 -24.07 -10.05 -17.76
CA GLY A 56 -24.58 -10.42 -19.08
C GLY A 56 -24.27 -9.40 -20.17
N ILE A 57 -23.38 -8.47 -19.92
CA ILE A 57 -22.85 -7.54 -20.92
C ILE A 57 -21.82 -8.33 -21.76
N SER A 58 -22.17 -8.63 -23.00
CA SER A 58 -21.34 -9.46 -23.88
C SER A 58 -20.50 -8.65 -24.86
N ASP A 59 -20.90 -7.41 -25.11
CA ASP A 59 -20.33 -6.55 -26.15
C ASP A 59 -19.45 -5.43 -25.57
N PHE A 60 -18.42 -5.78 -24.83
CA PHE A 60 -17.42 -4.83 -24.38
C PHE A 60 -16.12 -4.91 -25.18
N GLY A 61 -15.35 -3.83 -25.20
CA GLY A 61 -14.01 -3.77 -25.78
C GLY A 61 -12.99 -3.26 -24.78
N ILE A 62 -11.71 -3.38 -25.14
CA ILE A 62 -10.61 -2.83 -24.35
C ILE A 62 -9.68 -1.95 -25.19
N LEU A 63 -9.10 -0.93 -24.55
CA LEU A 63 -7.89 -0.30 -25.04
C LEU A 63 -6.67 -1.09 -24.55
N LEU A 64 -5.68 -1.24 -25.41
CA LEU A 64 -4.41 -1.84 -25.07
C LEU A 64 -3.26 -0.94 -25.51
N SER A 65 -2.52 -0.40 -24.55
CA SER A 65 -1.33 0.39 -24.85
C SER A 65 -0.22 -0.50 -25.41
N GLU A 66 0.58 0.05 -26.34
CA GLU A 66 1.77 -0.63 -26.85
C GLU A 66 2.76 -0.96 -25.73
N LYS A 67 2.81 -0.13 -24.68
CA LYS A 67 3.68 -0.33 -23.50
C LYS A 67 3.23 -1.47 -22.59
N ASP A 68 1.96 -1.88 -22.68
CA ASP A 68 1.41 -3.06 -21.98
C ASP A 68 1.56 -4.35 -22.80
N SER A 69 1.91 -4.26 -24.07
CA SER A 69 2.07 -5.41 -24.96
C SER A 69 3.41 -6.10 -24.69
N ILE A 70 3.48 -6.88 -23.63
CA ILE A 70 4.69 -7.24 -22.95
C ILE A 70 5.37 -8.47 -23.51
N THR A 71 4.63 -9.42 -24.05
CA THR A 71 5.19 -10.74 -24.38
C THR A 71 5.73 -10.80 -25.81
N TYR A 72 5.03 -10.20 -26.74
CA TYR A 72 5.44 -10.09 -28.15
C TYR A 72 4.81 -8.85 -28.78
N ALA A 73 5.59 -8.07 -29.49
CA ALA A 73 5.04 -6.97 -30.30
C ALA A 73 3.91 -7.51 -31.18
N ASN A 74 2.72 -6.92 -31.06
CA ASN A 74 1.49 -7.29 -31.77
C ASN A 74 0.76 -8.58 -31.35
N ALA A 75 1.19 -9.29 -30.31
CA ALA A 75 0.41 -10.39 -29.74
C ALA A 75 -0.39 -9.92 -28.52
N LEU A 76 -1.58 -10.47 -28.33
CA LEU A 76 -2.30 -10.35 -27.06
C LEU A 76 -1.58 -11.20 -26.00
N SER A 77 -1.57 -10.74 -24.78
CA SER A 77 -1.17 -11.57 -23.66
C SER A 77 -2.11 -12.78 -23.54
N PRO A 78 -1.64 -13.91 -23.00
CA PRO A 78 -2.42 -15.14 -22.96
C PRO A 78 -3.77 -15.00 -22.29
N GLU A 79 -3.82 -14.28 -21.16
CA GLU A 79 -5.03 -14.02 -20.39
C GLU A 79 -6.09 -13.29 -21.22
N LEU A 80 -5.71 -12.29 -22.01
CA LEU A 80 -6.64 -11.53 -22.84
C LEU A 80 -7.16 -12.35 -24.02
N ARG A 81 -6.41 -13.33 -24.51
CA ARG A 81 -6.85 -14.18 -25.60
C ARG A 81 -7.99 -15.12 -25.22
N MET A 82 -8.10 -15.47 -23.93
CA MET A 82 -9.18 -16.33 -23.45
C MET A 82 -10.47 -15.57 -23.17
N ASP A 83 -10.37 -14.30 -22.77
CA ASP A 83 -11.49 -13.56 -22.20
C ASP A 83 -12.10 -12.52 -23.15
N ILE A 84 -11.41 -12.17 -24.25
CA ILE A 84 -11.92 -11.17 -25.20
C ILE A 84 -11.60 -11.53 -26.65
N ASP A 85 -12.56 -11.26 -27.54
CA ASP A 85 -12.34 -11.35 -28.98
C ASP A 85 -11.26 -10.37 -29.44
N PRO A 86 -10.21 -10.80 -30.12
CA PRO A 86 -9.15 -9.93 -30.64
C PRO A 86 -9.66 -8.73 -31.46
N ALA A 87 -10.82 -8.85 -32.13
CA ALA A 87 -11.45 -7.76 -32.88
C ALA A 87 -11.95 -6.61 -31.98
N ARG A 88 -12.10 -6.86 -30.68
CA ARG A 88 -12.52 -5.88 -29.67
C ARG A 88 -11.36 -5.28 -28.86
N VAL A 89 -10.13 -5.57 -29.25
CA VAL A 89 -8.90 -5.04 -28.64
C VAL A 89 -8.37 -3.91 -29.50
N HIS A 90 -8.48 -2.68 -29.01
CA HIS A 90 -8.07 -1.48 -29.73
C HIS A 90 -6.71 -0.99 -29.22
N ARG A 91 -5.70 -0.99 -30.09
CA ARG A 91 -4.35 -0.59 -29.72
C ARG A 91 -4.16 0.92 -29.78
N VAL A 92 -3.49 1.45 -28.75
CA VAL A 92 -3.12 2.86 -28.62
C VAL A 92 -1.65 2.96 -28.20
N GLN A 93 -1.01 4.08 -28.47
CA GLN A 93 0.38 4.30 -28.11
C GLN A 93 0.58 4.31 -26.59
N ASP A 94 -0.32 4.98 -25.88
CA ASP A 94 -0.40 5.05 -24.41
C ASP A 94 -1.85 5.36 -24.01
N TYR A 95 -2.13 5.42 -22.68
CA TYR A 95 -3.49 5.65 -22.20
C TYR A 95 -3.85 7.14 -21.97
N SER A 96 -2.87 8.05 -21.83
CA SER A 96 -3.16 9.44 -21.39
C SER A 96 -2.43 10.55 -22.16
N GLY A 97 -1.36 10.25 -22.89
CA GLY A 97 -0.45 11.25 -23.42
C GLY A 97 0.44 11.91 -22.36
N ALA A 98 1.54 12.53 -22.77
CA ALA A 98 2.51 13.19 -21.90
C ALA A 98 2.31 14.71 -21.84
N THR A 99 1.77 15.33 -22.89
CA THR A 99 1.49 16.76 -22.98
C THR A 99 -0.01 17.04 -23.02
N LYS A 100 -0.43 18.30 -22.86
CA LYS A 100 -1.84 18.71 -23.00
C LYS A 100 -2.39 18.39 -24.39
N GLU A 101 -1.58 18.60 -25.44
CA GLU A 101 -1.94 18.34 -26.83
C GLU A 101 -2.10 16.85 -27.07
N GLU A 102 -1.13 16.03 -26.63
CA GLU A 102 -1.22 14.56 -26.74
C GLU A 102 -2.41 14.01 -25.96
N ARG A 103 -2.72 14.58 -24.77
CA ARG A 103 -3.89 14.21 -24.00
C ARG A 103 -5.19 14.52 -24.74
N ALA A 104 -5.33 15.71 -25.31
CA ALA A 104 -6.50 16.06 -26.11
C ALA A 104 -6.64 15.15 -27.34
N GLU A 105 -5.53 14.82 -28.02
CA GLU A 105 -5.51 13.86 -29.11
C GLU A 105 -5.95 12.46 -28.66
N ARG A 106 -5.49 12.00 -27.47
CA ARG A 106 -5.88 10.71 -26.92
C ARG A 106 -7.35 10.66 -26.58
N ILE A 107 -7.91 11.71 -25.97
CA ILE A 107 -9.36 11.83 -25.71
C ILE A 107 -10.16 11.69 -27.02
N ASN A 108 -9.77 12.43 -28.06
CA ASN A 108 -10.42 12.34 -29.35
C ASN A 108 -10.30 10.94 -29.98
N GLN A 109 -9.14 10.29 -29.85
CA GLN A 109 -8.94 8.93 -30.35
C GLN A 109 -9.85 7.93 -29.63
N ILE A 110 -10.00 8.02 -28.30
CA ILE A 110 -10.90 7.16 -27.53
C ILE A 110 -12.36 7.34 -28.03
N ILE A 111 -12.82 8.59 -28.20
CA ILE A 111 -14.16 8.89 -28.71
C ILE A 111 -14.35 8.31 -30.12
N MET A 112 -13.35 8.44 -30.99
CA MET A 112 -13.42 7.89 -32.36
C MET A 112 -13.51 6.36 -32.33
N ILE A 113 -12.70 5.69 -31.51
CA ILE A 113 -12.74 4.23 -31.33
C ILE A 113 -14.11 3.80 -30.82
N ALA A 114 -14.63 4.47 -29.79
CA ALA A 114 -15.94 4.15 -29.22
C ALA A 114 -17.05 4.23 -30.27
N LYS A 115 -17.13 5.36 -31.00
CA LYS A 115 -18.16 5.57 -32.02
C LYS A 115 -18.01 4.66 -33.23
N ALA A 116 -16.79 4.37 -33.67
CA ALA A 116 -16.55 3.52 -34.84
C ALA A 116 -16.91 2.04 -34.59
N ASN A 117 -16.96 1.62 -33.35
CA ASN A 117 -17.25 0.26 -32.93
C ASN A 117 -18.56 0.12 -32.13
N ASP A 118 -19.41 1.19 -32.15
CA ASP A 118 -20.72 1.23 -31.52
C ASP A 118 -20.66 0.98 -29.98
N TYR A 119 -19.58 1.37 -29.31
CA TYR A 119 -19.55 1.44 -27.86
C TYR A 119 -20.34 2.66 -27.38
N ASP A 120 -21.17 2.48 -26.37
CA ASP A 120 -22.05 3.52 -25.83
C ASP A 120 -21.55 4.10 -24.49
N SER A 121 -20.60 3.39 -23.85
CA SER A 121 -20.11 3.74 -22.52
C SER A 121 -18.61 3.52 -22.38
N ILE A 122 -18.00 4.22 -21.40
CA ILE A 122 -16.55 4.17 -21.13
C ILE A 122 -16.33 3.83 -19.66
N PHE A 123 -15.48 2.83 -19.39
CA PHE A 123 -15.01 2.48 -18.05
C PHE A 123 -13.53 2.79 -17.91
N ALA A 124 -13.18 3.75 -17.05
CA ALA A 124 -11.79 4.18 -16.87
C ALA A 124 -11.06 3.49 -15.70
N GLY A 125 -11.77 2.87 -14.76
CA GLY A 125 -11.19 2.22 -13.59
C GLY A 125 -10.44 3.20 -12.69
N TYR A 126 -9.14 2.99 -12.49
CA TYR A 126 -8.26 3.87 -11.72
C TYR A 126 -7.01 4.28 -12.52
N GLY A 127 -6.38 5.36 -12.07
CA GLY A 127 -5.18 5.90 -12.71
C GLY A 127 -5.45 6.60 -14.04
N PHE A 128 -4.39 6.93 -14.79
CA PHE A 128 -4.47 7.65 -16.07
C PHE A 128 -5.41 8.86 -16.03
N MET A 129 -6.49 8.83 -16.80
CA MET A 129 -7.49 9.90 -16.91
C MET A 129 -8.81 9.58 -16.19
N ALA A 130 -8.82 8.64 -15.22
CA ALA A 130 -10.07 8.25 -14.53
C ALA A 130 -10.73 9.39 -13.74
N GLU A 131 -9.95 10.41 -13.34
CA GLU A 131 -10.41 11.62 -12.64
C GLU A 131 -10.25 12.89 -13.50
N ASP A 132 -10.20 12.73 -14.81
CA ASP A 132 -10.01 13.81 -15.75
C ASP A 132 -11.34 14.45 -16.15
N GLU A 133 -11.65 15.62 -15.59
CA GLU A 133 -12.87 16.37 -15.90
C GLU A 133 -13.00 16.68 -17.39
N GLU A 134 -11.90 17.03 -18.08
CA GLU A 134 -11.93 17.34 -19.51
C GLU A 134 -12.28 16.11 -20.34
N MET A 135 -11.72 14.95 -19.99
CA MET A 135 -12.05 13.69 -20.66
C MET A 135 -13.54 13.35 -20.46
N VAL A 136 -14.03 13.35 -19.22
CA VAL A 136 -15.41 12.97 -18.93
C VAL A 136 -16.39 13.93 -19.62
N ARG A 137 -16.16 15.24 -19.58
CA ARG A 137 -16.95 16.25 -20.29
C ARG A 137 -16.94 16.05 -21.81
N ALA A 138 -15.80 15.66 -22.39
CA ALA A 138 -15.73 15.35 -23.81
C ALA A 138 -16.53 14.08 -24.17
N MET A 139 -16.51 13.04 -23.33
CA MET A 139 -17.32 11.84 -23.50
C MET A 139 -18.82 12.17 -23.43
N GLU A 140 -19.24 12.89 -22.38
CA GLU A 140 -20.62 13.36 -22.21
C GLU A 140 -21.10 14.19 -23.44
N SER A 141 -20.28 15.13 -23.90
CA SER A 141 -20.58 15.96 -25.10
C SER A 141 -20.64 15.11 -26.36
N ALA A 142 -19.94 14.01 -26.43
CA ALA A 142 -19.98 13.05 -27.52
C ALA A 142 -21.19 12.10 -27.44
N GLY A 143 -21.99 12.14 -26.36
CA GLY A 143 -23.11 11.24 -26.10
C GLY A 143 -22.68 9.83 -25.69
N LEU A 144 -21.50 9.69 -25.06
CA LEU A 144 -21.01 8.47 -24.45
C LEU A 144 -21.29 8.52 -22.93
N ASN A 145 -21.78 7.42 -22.37
CA ASN A 145 -22.00 7.31 -20.95
C ASN A 145 -20.68 6.98 -20.23
N PHE A 146 -20.30 7.75 -19.21
CA PHE A 146 -19.13 7.48 -18.41
C PHE A 146 -19.50 6.63 -17.20
N ILE A 147 -18.92 5.44 -17.06
CA ILE A 147 -19.09 4.55 -15.92
C ILE A 147 -18.19 5.04 -14.79
N GLY A 148 -18.64 6.03 -14.08
CA GLY A 148 -17.96 6.81 -13.05
C GLY A 148 -18.74 8.07 -12.71
N PRO A 149 -18.20 8.96 -11.85
CA PRO A 149 -18.83 10.26 -11.57
C PRO A 149 -18.88 11.16 -12.81
N CYS A 150 -19.92 11.99 -12.93
CA CYS A 150 -20.02 12.95 -14.02
C CYS A 150 -18.95 14.06 -13.93
N SER A 151 -18.72 14.78 -15.03
CA SER A 151 -17.71 15.85 -15.10
C SER A 151 -17.96 16.95 -14.06
N GLY A 152 -19.21 17.21 -13.70
CA GLY A 152 -19.58 18.18 -12.66
C GLY A 152 -19.13 17.74 -11.27
N THR A 153 -19.37 16.49 -10.91
CA THR A 153 -18.93 15.88 -9.65
C THR A 153 -17.40 15.83 -9.57
N ILE A 154 -16.73 15.40 -10.65
CA ILE A 154 -15.25 15.34 -10.69
C ILE A 154 -14.66 16.73 -10.46
N ARG A 155 -15.20 17.78 -11.06
CA ARG A 155 -14.75 19.16 -10.84
C ARG A 155 -14.95 19.60 -9.40
N SER A 156 -16.15 19.39 -8.85
CA SER A 156 -16.53 19.88 -7.52
C SER A 156 -15.76 19.17 -6.39
N ALA A 157 -15.49 17.88 -6.54
CA ALA A 157 -14.82 17.05 -5.53
C ALA A 157 -13.32 16.89 -5.78
N GLY A 158 -12.86 16.94 -7.05
CA GLY A 158 -11.48 16.68 -7.43
C GLY A 158 -10.57 17.92 -7.38
N SER A 159 -11.10 19.13 -7.47
CA SER A 159 -10.33 20.36 -7.30
C SER A 159 -10.09 20.63 -5.83
N LYS A 160 -8.82 20.60 -5.35
CA LYS A 160 -8.46 20.68 -3.93
C LYS A 160 -9.01 21.92 -3.23
N ASP A 161 -9.02 23.07 -3.90
CA ASP A 161 -9.56 24.33 -3.39
C ASP A 161 -11.08 24.31 -3.30
N LEU A 162 -11.78 23.88 -4.35
CA LEU A 162 -13.23 23.74 -4.36
C LEU A 162 -13.69 22.67 -3.35
N ALA A 163 -13.03 21.53 -3.31
CA ALA A 163 -13.32 20.45 -2.37
C ALA A 163 -13.18 20.92 -0.92
N LYS A 164 -12.11 21.64 -0.59
CA LYS A 164 -11.88 22.14 0.76
C LYS A 164 -12.91 23.21 1.14
N ARG A 165 -13.32 24.08 0.22
CA ARG A 165 -14.39 25.04 0.46
C ARG A 165 -15.71 24.34 0.71
N THR A 166 -16.13 23.43 -0.17
CA THR A 166 -17.34 22.63 0.02
C THR A 166 -17.30 21.89 1.36
N ALA A 167 -16.13 21.34 1.75
CA ALA A 167 -15.95 20.68 3.04
C ALA A 167 -16.23 21.63 4.22
N LEU A 168 -15.72 22.84 4.17
CA LEU A 168 -15.98 23.87 5.20
C LEU A 168 -17.45 24.25 5.24
N ASP A 169 -18.10 24.45 4.11
CA ASP A 169 -19.51 24.85 4.00
C ASP A 169 -20.46 23.80 4.61
N VAL A 170 -20.08 22.51 4.57
CA VAL A 170 -20.86 21.42 5.13
C VAL A 170 -20.30 20.90 6.47
N ASN A 171 -19.45 21.67 7.13
CA ASN A 171 -18.84 21.33 8.42
C ASN A 171 -18.08 19.99 8.40
N VAL A 172 -17.22 19.78 7.40
CA VAL A 172 -16.24 18.71 7.36
C VAL A 172 -14.92 19.22 7.95
N SER A 173 -14.29 18.39 8.74
CA SER A 173 -13.01 18.71 9.38
C SER A 173 -11.91 18.81 8.34
N VAL A 174 -11.27 19.95 8.19
CA VAL A 174 -10.17 20.19 7.24
C VAL A 174 -8.90 20.65 7.95
N THR A 175 -7.74 20.41 7.34
CA THR A 175 -6.47 20.90 7.87
C THR A 175 -6.47 22.42 7.91
N PRO A 176 -6.18 23.06 9.06
CA PRO A 176 -6.10 24.51 9.14
C PRO A 176 -5.05 25.09 8.21
N GLY A 177 -5.39 26.20 7.53
CA GLY A 177 -4.44 26.82 6.61
C GLY A 177 -5.08 27.90 5.72
N VAL A 178 -4.39 28.21 4.63
CA VAL A 178 -4.80 29.17 3.60
C VAL A 178 -4.94 28.44 2.26
N ASP A 179 -6.12 28.53 1.65
CA ASP A 179 -6.45 27.68 0.49
C ASP A 179 -6.55 28.48 -0.80
N ASN A 180 -6.69 29.81 -0.69
CA ASN A 180 -7.06 30.72 -1.77
C ASN A 180 -5.98 31.81 -1.99
N ALA A 181 -4.71 31.43 -2.00
CA ALA A 181 -3.59 32.37 -2.14
C ALA A 181 -3.71 33.28 -3.39
N THR A 182 -4.22 32.74 -4.52
CA THR A 182 -4.46 33.52 -5.75
C THR A 182 -5.59 34.51 -5.59
N THR A 183 -6.69 34.12 -4.95
CA THR A 183 -7.83 34.99 -4.66
C THR A 183 -7.41 36.13 -3.73
N LEU A 184 -6.69 35.84 -2.65
CA LEU A 184 -6.13 36.83 -1.73
C LEU A 184 -5.17 37.80 -2.46
N THR A 185 -4.37 37.29 -3.38
CA THR A 185 -3.45 38.09 -4.20
C THR A 185 -4.23 39.05 -5.11
N LEU A 186 -5.30 38.55 -5.76
CA LEU A 186 -6.13 39.39 -6.63
C LEU A 186 -6.81 40.50 -5.81
N LEU A 187 -7.36 40.18 -4.65
CA LEU A 187 -8.00 41.13 -3.75
C LEU A 187 -7.02 42.14 -3.14
N ALA A 188 -5.79 41.74 -2.83
CA ALA A 188 -4.76 42.67 -2.40
C ALA A 188 -4.42 43.71 -3.48
N LYS A 189 -4.52 43.33 -4.76
CA LYS A 189 -4.24 44.20 -5.90
C LYS A 189 -5.45 45.01 -6.34
N TYR A 190 -6.66 44.43 -6.20
CA TYR A 190 -7.94 45.01 -6.61
C TYR A 190 -8.97 44.89 -5.49
N PRO A 191 -8.91 45.76 -4.45
CA PRO A 191 -9.65 45.54 -3.19
C PRO A 191 -11.11 45.95 -3.22
N THR A 192 -11.62 46.42 -4.35
CA THR A 192 -13.04 46.87 -4.46
C THR A 192 -13.78 46.16 -5.58
N GLU A 193 -15.08 46.10 -5.48
CA GLU A 193 -15.95 45.48 -6.49
C GLU A 193 -15.82 46.16 -7.86
N GLU A 194 -15.72 47.51 -7.88
CA GLU A 194 -15.52 48.25 -9.11
C GLU A 194 -14.19 47.94 -9.78
N ALA A 195 -13.13 47.75 -8.96
CA ALA A 195 -11.83 47.41 -9.51
C ALA A 195 -11.79 45.97 -10.09
N LEU A 196 -12.49 45.03 -9.43
CA LEU A 196 -12.66 43.68 -9.96
C LEU A 196 -13.48 43.65 -11.24
N THR A 197 -14.64 44.33 -11.25
CA THR A 197 -15.54 44.39 -12.42
C THR A 197 -14.82 45.02 -13.63
N ALA A 198 -14.00 46.05 -13.43
CA ALA A 198 -13.21 46.68 -14.51
C ALA A 198 -12.22 45.69 -15.20
N LEU A 199 -11.81 44.60 -14.55
CA LEU A 199 -10.96 43.58 -15.18
C LEU A 199 -11.69 42.80 -16.27
N ILE A 200 -13.01 42.64 -16.15
CA ILE A 200 -13.86 41.95 -17.16
C ILE A 200 -13.73 42.66 -18.48
N ASP A 201 -13.96 44.00 -18.46
CA ASP A 201 -13.92 44.84 -19.67
C ASP A 201 -12.49 44.99 -20.19
N THR A 202 -11.49 45.13 -19.26
CA THR A 202 -10.09 45.35 -19.63
C THR A 202 -9.48 44.14 -20.34
N HIS A 203 -9.85 42.95 -19.94
CA HIS A 203 -9.29 41.68 -20.44
C HIS A 203 -10.28 40.87 -21.30
N GLU A 204 -11.45 41.46 -21.63
CA GLU A 204 -12.51 40.81 -22.42
C GLU A 204 -12.90 39.42 -21.87
N LEU A 205 -13.00 39.28 -20.53
CA LEU A 205 -13.27 38.00 -19.89
C LEU A 205 -14.74 37.59 -20.08
N THR A 206 -14.97 36.34 -20.38
CA THR A 206 -16.31 35.75 -20.43
C THR A 206 -16.68 35.24 -19.04
N VAL A 207 -17.50 35.98 -18.31
CA VAL A 207 -17.97 35.64 -16.96
C VAL A 207 -19.49 35.41 -16.99
N ASP A 208 -19.98 34.40 -16.30
CA ASP A 208 -21.42 34.18 -16.11
C ASP A 208 -22.01 35.35 -15.29
N SER A 209 -22.80 36.17 -15.93
CA SER A 209 -23.44 37.35 -15.31
C SER A 209 -24.38 36.99 -14.17
N ASN A 210 -25.03 35.81 -14.21
CA ASN A 210 -25.89 35.33 -13.15
C ASN A 210 -25.09 34.92 -11.93
N ALA A 211 -24.01 34.16 -12.13
CA ALA A 211 -23.10 33.77 -11.08
C ALA A 211 -22.42 34.98 -10.42
N LEU A 212 -21.96 35.93 -11.22
CA LEU A 212 -21.37 37.18 -10.73
C LEU A 212 -22.34 38.00 -9.88
N THR A 213 -23.63 38.07 -10.30
CA THR A 213 -24.66 38.80 -9.56
C THR A 213 -25.10 38.05 -8.28
N ALA A 214 -25.09 36.74 -8.31
CA ALA A 214 -25.40 35.87 -7.17
C ALA A 214 -24.28 35.79 -6.10
N SER A 215 -23.07 36.19 -6.46
CA SER A 215 -21.91 36.14 -5.53
C SER A 215 -22.07 37.15 -4.40
N GLU A 216 -22.08 36.65 -3.16
CA GLU A 216 -22.33 37.44 -1.95
C GLU A 216 -21.05 38.13 -1.41
N SER A 217 -19.85 37.61 -1.77
CA SER A 217 -18.57 38.14 -1.27
C SER A 217 -17.67 38.64 -2.40
N LEU A 218 -16.69 39.49 -2.05
CA LEU A 218 -15.61 39.89 -2.97
C LEU A 218 -14.70 38.71 -3.33
N GLU A 219 -14.55 37.75 -2.43
CA GLU A 219 -13.76 36.55 -2.65
C GLU A 219 -14.38 35.69 -3.75
N ASP A 220 -15.72 35.45 -3.71
CA ASP A 220 -16.42 34.69 -4.75
C ASP A 220 -16.30 35.36 -6.10
N LYS A 221 -16.44 36.70 -6.14
CA LYS A 221 -16.27 37.47 -7.37
C LYS A 221 -14.85 37.37 -7.93
N ALA A 222 -13.84 37.49 -7.07
CA ALA A 222 -12.47 37.37 -7.47
C ALA A 222 -12.13 35.99 -8.04
N GLU A 223 -12.71 34.95 -7.48
CA GLU A 223 -12.52 33.59 -7.96
C GLU A 223 -13.20 33.32 -9.30
N LEU A 224 -14.41 33.81 -9.50
CA LEU A 224 -15.07 33.77 -10.80
C LEU A 224 -14.20 34.44 -11.87
N LEU A 225 -13.60 35.58 -11.55
CA LEU A 225 -12.72 36.27 -12.48
C LEU A 225 -11.44 35.50 -12.77
N LEU A 226 -10.80 34.93 -11.76
CA LEU A 226 -9.63 34.05 -11.92
C LEU A 226 -9.94 32.85 -12.80
N THR A 227 -11.08 32.19 -12.55
CA THR A 227 -11.53 31.04 -13.36
C THR A 227 -11.75 31.46 -14.83
N ALA A 228 -12.41 32.61 -15.07
CA ALA A 228 -12.58 33.14 -16.42
C ALA A 228 -11.25 33.52 -17.09
N SER A 229 -10.30 34.04 -16.31
CA SER A 229 -8.96 34.39 -16.83
C SER A 229 -8.16 33.14 -17.23
N TYR A 230 -8.21 32.08 -16.45
CA TYR A 230 -7.58 30.81 -16.79
C TYR A 230 -8.16 30.19 -18.05
N ALA A 231 -9.51 30.22 -18.19
CA ALA A 231 -10.20 29.78 -19.42
C ALA A 231 -9.82 30.59 -20.65
N ALA A 232 -9.55 31.89 -20.46
CA ALA A 232 -9.07 32.79 -21.52
C ALA A 232 -7.56 32.73 -21.79
N GLY A 233 -6.79 31.94 -21.01
CA GLY A 233 -5.33 31.87 -21.10
C GLY A 233 -4.63 33.16 -20.69
N ILE A 234 -5.14 33.86 -19.67
CA ILE A 234 -4.68 35.19 -19.23
C ILE A 234 -4.28 35.14 -17.76
N ASP A 235 -3.13 35.74 -17.41
CA ASP A 235 -2.70 35.95 -16.03
C ASP A 235 -3.15 37.33 -15.53
N LEU A 236 -4.10 37.41 -14.59
CA LEU A 236 -4.50 38.67 -13.90
C LEU A 236 -3.48 39.07 -12.82
N ILE A 237 -2.79 38.11 -12.28
CA ILE A 237 -1.77 38.22 -11.22
C ILE A 237 -0.52 37.46 -11.63
N SER A 238 0.65 37.95 -11.27
CA SER A 238 1.89 37.27 -11.58
C SER A 238 2.24 36.19 -10.54
N ALA A 239 3.08 35.22 -10.90
CA ALA A 239 3.59 34.24 -9.94
C ALA A 239 4.36 34.88 -8.78
N ASP A 240 5.03 36.03 -9.02
CA ASP A 240 5.72 36.78 -7.97
C ASP A 240 4.72 37.47 -7.01
N ASP A 241 3.58 38.00 -7.52
CA ASP A 241 2.52 38.54 -6.65
C ASP A 241 1.98 37.44 -5.72
N ILE A 242 1.71 36.23 -6.27
CA ILE A 242 1.23 35.08 -5.50
C ILE A 242 2.27 34.66 -4.45
N ALA A 243 3.55 34.54 -4.84
CA ALA A 243 4.64 34.20 -3.94
C ALA A 243 4.76 35.16 -2.75
N ASN A 244 4.57 36.46 -2.99
CA ASN A 244 4.60 37.48 -1.94
C ASN A 244 3.42 37.31 -0.97
N THR A 245 2.20 37.14 -1.50
CA THR A 245 1.00 36.90 -0.66
C THR A 245 1.17 35.64 0.17
N LEU A 246 1.62 34.55 -0.44
CA LEU A 246 1.83 33.27 0.24
C LEU A 246 2.89 33.41 1.35
N THR A 247 3.96 34.18 1.10
CA THR A 247 5.02 34.46 2.09
C THR A 247 4.46 35.18 3.33
N GLU A 248 3.59 36.18 3.17
CA GLU A 248 2.97 36.87 4.29
C GLU A 248 2.00 35.95 5.07
N GLN A 249 1.27 35.08 4.37
CA GLN A 249 0.39 34.10 5.01
C GLN A 249 1.20 33.07 5.82
N VAL A 250 2.24 32.49 5.24
CA VAL A 250 3.16 31.58 5.90
C VAL A 250 3.81 32.24 7.13
N LYS A 251 4.23 33.50 7.02
CA LYS A 251 4.74 34.26 8.14
C LYS A 251 3.72 34.38 9.28
N THR A 252 2.48 34.73 8.97
CA THR A 252 1.40 34.81 9.95
C THR A 252 1.15 33.46 10.65
N MET A 253 1.20 32.36 9.89
CA MET A 253 1.04 31.01 10.46
C MET A 253 2.18 30.68 11.42
N PHE A 254 3.45 30.97 11.06
CA PHE A 254 4.59 30.76 11.94
C PHE A 254 4.62 31.70 13.17
N GLU A 255 4.10 32.93 13.05
CA GLU A 255 3.95 33.84 14.17
C GLU A 255 2.90 33.32 15.18
N ASN A 256 1.86 32.64 14.69
CA ASN A 256 0.83 32.03 15.55
C ASN A 256 1.32 30.75 16.23
N ASP A 257 2.09 29.93 15.51
CA ASP A 257 2.69 28.70 16.05
C ASP A 257 4.09 28.46 15.44
N PRO A 258 5.14 28.91 16.12
CA PRO A 258 6.52 28.77 15.62
C PRO A 258 7.07 27.34 15.72
N SER A 259 6.35 26.41 16.31
CA SER A 259 6.76 25.02 16.47
C SER A 259 6.18 24.08 15.41
N THR A 260 5.14 24.50 14.71
CA THR A 260 4.45 23.69 13.69
C THR A 260 5.01 23.96 12.29
N ARG A 261 5.42 22.92 11.57
CA ARG A 261 5.81 22.99 10.17
C ARG A 261 4.63 23.32 9.28
N ILE A 262 4.88 23.92 8.12
CA ILE A 262 3.85 24.24 7.14
C ILE A 262 4.07 23.41 5.88
N ARG A 263 2.98 22.85 5.34
CA ARG A 263 2.97 22.12 4.08
C ARG A 263 2.38 23.00 2.99
N LEU A 264 3.09 23.19 1.90
CA LEU A 264 2.60 23.81 0.67
C LEU A 264 2.16 22.73 -0.30
N LYS A 265 0.99 22.91 -0.93
CA LYS A 265 0.42 21.94 -1.89
C LYS A 265 -0.11 22.67 -3.13
N ALA A 266 0.26 22.23 -4.34
CA ALA A 266 -0.39 22.69 -5.57
C ALA A 266 -1.79 22.07 -5.72
N ILE A 267 -2.71 22.79 -6.36
CA ILE A 267 -4.04 22.30 -6.69
C ILE A 267 -3.97 21.09 -7.62
N GLY A 268 -3.16 21.17 -8.67
CA GLY A 268 -3.01 20.10 -9.68
C GLY A 268 -2.05 18.98 -9.31
N GLY A 269 -1.53 18.93 -8.06
CA GLY A 269 -0.63 17.89 -7.57
C GLY A 269 -1.41 16.68 -7.06
N GLY A 270 -0.95 15.47 -7.40
CA GLY A 270 -1.50 14.21 -6.89
C GLY A 270 -0.40 13.16 -6.75
N GLY A 271 -0.61 12.12 -5.92
CA GLY A 271 0.37 11.07 -5.69
C GLY A 271 1.72 11.60 -5.18
N GLY A 272 1.68 12.53 -4.23
CA GLY A 272 2.86 13.11 -3.59
C GLY A 272 3.58 14.23 -4.36
N LYS A 273 3.16 14.51 -5.58
CA LYS A 273 3.77 15.56 -6.41
C LYS A 273 3.17 16.94 -6.10
N GLY A 274 3.98 17.97 -6.24
CA GLY A 274 3.55 19.36 -6.06
C GLY A 274 3.35 19.74 -4.59
N GLN A 275 4.12 19.15 -3.67
CA GLN A 275 4.09 19.54 -2.26
C GLN A 275 5.49 19.69 -1.66
N ARG A 276 5.61 20.61 -0.70
CA ARG A 276 6.84 20.85 0.08
C ARG A 276 6.48 21.16 1.53
N ILE A 277 7.33 20.68 2.44
CA ILE A 277 7.20 20.99 3.86
C ILE A 277 8.28 22.01 4.22
N LEU A 278 7.85 23.14 4.76
CA LEU A 278 8.73 24.18 5.26
C LEU A 278 9.11 23.86 6.70
N SER A 279 10.40 23.99 7.02
CA SER A 279 10.90 23.89 8.38
C SER A 279 10.35 25.04 9.23
N CYS A 280 9.94 24.73 10.45
CA CYS A 280 9.41 25.73 11.38
C CYS A 280 10.54 26.56 12.04
N PRO A 281 10.24 27.76 12.58
CA PRO A 281 11.22 28.61 13.25
C PRO A 281 12.07 27.92 14.30
N THR A 282 11.48 27.00 15.09
CA THR A 282 12.21 26.31 16.18
C THR A 282 13.26 25.30 15.67
N GLN A 283 13.32 25.02 14.38
CA GLN A 283 14.31 24.11 13.78
C GLN A 283 15.60 24.84 13.32
N PHE A 284 15.67 26.17 13.48
CA PHE A 284 16.84 26.95 13.10
C PHE A 284 17.64 27.37 14.34
N GLU A 285 18.96 27.59 14.15
CA GLU A 285 19.84 28.08 15.19
C GLU A 285 19.95 29.60 15.07
N GLY A 286 19.37 30.36 16.02
CA GLY A 286 19.38 31.81 16.01
C GLY A 286 18.46 32.41 17.07
N ASP A 287 18.25 33.72 17.04
CA ASP A 287 17.18 34.36 17.81
C ASP A 287 15.81 34.17 17.11
N ASP A 288 14.71 34.36 17.84
CA ASP A 288 13.34 34.13 17.35
C ASP A 288 13.04 34.88 16.04
N LYS A 289 13.60 36.10 15.88
CA LYS A 289 13.41 36.92 14.69
C LYS A 289 14.18 36.39 13.48
N ALA A 290 15.43 35.98 13.69
CA ALA A 290 16.25 35.38 12.66
C ALA A 290 15.69 34.03 12.22
N ASN A 291 15.24 33.22 13.17
CA ASN A 291 14.65 31.94 12.93
C ASN A 291 13.32 32.03 12.13
N LEU A 292 12.45 32.98 12.51
CA LEU A 292 11.24 33.28 11.76
C LEU A 292 11.56 33.69 10.32
N LEU A 293 12.55 34.58 10.12
CA LEU A 293 12.95 35.01 8.78
C LEU A 293 13.44 33.83 7.94
N ALA A 294 14.33 33.01 8.51
CA ALA A 294 14.87 31.82 7.81
C ALA A 294 13.78 30.82 7.44
N ALA A 295 12.80 30.62 8.32
CA ALA A 295 11.65 29.75 8.05
C ALA A 295 10.79 30.30 6.90
N VAL A 296 10.50 31.60 6.89
CA VAL A 296 9.69 32.26 5.87
C VAL A 296 10.39 32.33 4.50
N GLU A 297 11.70 32.49 4.47
CA GLU A 297 12.50 32.56 3.23
C GLU A 297 12.44 31.28 2.39
N GLN A 298 12.06 30.15 2.98
CA GLN A 298 11.85 28.89 2.24
C GLN A 298 10.63 28.93 1.32
N THR A 299 9.66 29.85 1.54
CA THR A 299 8.36 29.84 0.85
C THR A 299 8.51 30.04 -0.65
N VAL A 300 9.28 31.04 -1.10
CA VAL A 300 9.40 31.38 -2.52
C VAL A 300 10.10 30.27 -3.33
N PRO A 301 11.24 29.72 -2.88
CA PRO A 301 11.86 28.59 -3.56
C PRO A 301 10.91 27.38 -3.66
N ALA A 302 10.27 26.98 -2.54
CA ALA A 302 9.34 25.87 -2.49
C ALA A 302 8.14 26.07 -3.42
N PHE A 303 7.56 27.27 -3.46
CA PHE A 303 6.47 27.63 -4.38
C PHE A 303 6.88 27.44 -5.85
N ARG A 304 8.06 27.94 -6.24
CA ARG A 304 8.55 27.81 -7.62
C ARG A 304 8.84 26.34 -8.00
N GLU A 305 9.43 25.58 -7.10
CA GLU A 305 9.67 24.14 -7.30
C GLU A 305 8.37 23.38 -7.49
N ILE A 306 7.36 23.65 -6.65
CA ILE A 306 6.02 23.06 -6.74
C ILE A 306 5.41 23.32 -8.12
N LEU A 307 5.35 24.59 -8.57
CA LEU A 307 4.79 24.93 -9.86
C LEU A 307 5.50 24.25 -11.03
N SER A 308 6.83 24.14 -10.95
CA SER A 308 7.63 23.44 -11.95
C SER A 308 7.32 21.95 -11.99
N GLU A 309 7.20 21.31 -10.84
CA GLU A 309 6.91 19.87 -10.71
C GLU A 309 5.54 19.51 -11.28
N VAL A 310 4.51 20.33 -11.01
CA VAL A 310 3.16 20.11 -11.54
C VAL A 310 2.94 20.72 -12.94
N LYS A 311 3.97 21.32 -13.54
CA LYS A 311 3.97 21.94 -14.87
C LYS A 311 2.91 23.04 -15.04
N THR A 312 2.63 23.81 -14.00
CA THR A 312 1.70 24.96 -14.01
C THR A 312 2.45 26.29 -14.07
N THR A 313 3.39 26.42 -15.01
CA THR A 313 4.24 27.62 -15.19
C THR A 313 3.81 28.47 -16.39
N GLY A 314 2.85 28.00 -17.19
CA GLY A 314 2.35 28.70 -18.39
C GLY A 314 1.48 29.91 -18.07
N VAL A 315 1.24 30.74 -19.09
CA VAL A 315 0.26 31.83 -19.01
C VAL A 315 -1.15 31.23 -18.99
N GLY A 316 -1.98 31.69 -18.05
CA GLY A 316 -3.34 31.19 -17.85
C GLY A 316 -3.43 29.90 -17.05
N ASP A 317 -2.31 29.35 -16.58
CA ASP A 317 -2.36 28.20 -15.66
C ASP A 317 -2.83 28.64 -14.26
N ASN A 318 -3.60 27.80 -13.60
CA ASN A 318 -3.96 28.02 -12.20
C ASN A 318 -2.77 27.74 -11.29
N LYS A 319 -2.13 28.79 -10.78
CA LYS A 319 -0.92 28.76 -9.95
C LYS A 319 -1.24 28.77 -8.44
N ASN A 320 -2.49 28.44 -8.03
CA ASN A 320 -2.84 28.43 -6.62
C ASN A 320 -2.09 27.32 -5.87
N VAL A 321 -1.55 27.70 -4.71
CA VAL A 321 -0.87 26.80 -3.78
C VAL A 321 -1.48 26.99 -2.39
N LEU A 322 -1.93 25.90 -1.79
CA LEU A 322 -2.45 25.86 -0.43
C LEU A 322 -1.26 25.86 0.57
N ALA A 323 -1.42 26.59 1.68
CA ALA A 323 -0.51 26.51 2.81
C ALA A 323 -1.25 25.98 4.04
N GLU A 324 -0.85 24.82 4.54
CA GLU A 324 -1.54 24.12 5.64
C GLU A 324 -0.55 23.77 6.73
N ILE A 325 -1.02 23.65 7.98
CA ILE A 325 -0.20 23.06 9.04
C ILE A 325 0.18 21.63 8.65
N ASN A 326 1.47 21.28 8.87
CA ASN A 326 1.91 19.92 8.66
C ASN A 326 1.64 19.07 9.91
N ILE A 327 0.81 18.05 9.77
CA ILE A 327 0.54 17.08 10.84
C ILE A 327 1.63 16.01 10.76
N GLU A 328 2.43 15.84 11.83
CA GLU A 328 3.68 15.08 11.79
C GLU A 328 3.50 13.57 11.87
N THR A 329 2.67 13.11 12.79
CA THR A 329 2.49 11.68 13.05
C THR A 329 1.05 11.32 12.78
N VAL A 330 0.77 10.98 11.54
CA VAL A 330 -0.60 10.73 11.07
C VAL A 330 -0.80 9.29 10.63
N ARG A 331 -2.02 8.81 10.84
CA ARG A 331 -2.56 7.65 10.13
C ARG A 331 -3.28 8.12 8.88
N HIS A 332 -3.41 7.23 7.91
CA HIS A 332 -4.17 7.46 6.70
C HIS A 332 -5.34 6.50 6.67
N GLU A 333 -6.53 7.03 6.86
CA GLU A 333 -7.77 6.27 6.71
C GLU A 333 -8.66 6.90 5.66
N GLU A 334 -9.48 6.08 5.03
CA GLU A 334 -10.37 6.50 3.97
C GLU A 334 -11.75 5.85 4.09
N ILE A 335 -12.78 6.55 3.64
CA ILE A 335 -14.17 6.08 3.66
C ILE A 335 -14.64 5.82 2.24
N GLN A 336 -15.17 4.63 1.97
CA GLN A 336 -15.84 4.34 0.70
C GLN A 336 -17.19 5.03 0.67
N VAL A 337 -17.40 5.89 -0.32
CA VAL A 337 -18.63 6.67 -0.49
C VAL A 337 -19.31 6.28 -1.80
N VAL A 338 -20.63 6.23 -1.78
CA VAL A 338 -21.48 5.90 -2.94
C VAL A 338 -22.66 6.85 -3.00
N GLY A 339 -23.00 7.32 -4.19
CA GLY A 339 -24.17 8.17 -4.41
C GLY A 339 -24.75 8.01 -5.80
N ASN A 340 -25.95 8.55 -6.01
CA ASN A 340 -26.60 8.62 -7.33
C ASN A 340 -27.09 10.03 -7.68
N GLY A 341 -26.58 11.04 -6.98
CA GLY A 341 -27.04 12.43 -7.06
C GLY A 341 -28.17 12.78 -6.10
N ASP A 342 -29.08 11.83 -5.80
CA ASP A 342 -30.22 12.06 -4.90
C ASP A 342 -29.97 11.55 -3.47
N TRP A 343 -29.18 10.52 -3.32
CA TRP A 343 -28.76 9.94 -2.04
C TRP A 343 -27.25 9.69 -2.01
N CYS A 344 -26.67 9.74 -0.82
CA CYS A 344 -25.28 9.39 -0.55
C CYS A 344 -25.20 8.54 0.71
N LEU A 345 -24.31 7.55 0.72
CA LEU A 345 -24.03 6.67 1.87
C LEU A 345 -22.59 6.18 1.85
N THR A 346 -22.15 5.60 2.97
CA THR A 346 -20.81 5.08 3.18
C THR A 346 -20.80 3.55 3.34
N LEU A 347 -19.69 2.93 3.00
CA LEU A 347 -19.45 1.48 3.11
C LEU A 347 -18.26 1.16 4.02
N GLY A 348 -18.15 1.86 5.16
CA GLY A 348 -17.04 1.69 6.09
C GLY A 348 -15.74 2.31 5.58
N GLY A 349 -14.69 2.08 6.36
CA GLY A 349 -13.35 2.61 6.11
C GLY A 349 -12.32 1.54 5.77
N ARG A 350 -11.16 2.03 5.35
CA ARG A 350 -9.91 1.28 5.20
C ARG A 350 -8.78 2.07 5.87
N ASP A 351 -7.92 1.38 6.61
CA ASP A 351 -6.66 1.95 7.10
C ASP A 351 -5.57 1.63 6.09
N CYS A 352 -4.95 2.68 5.57
CA CYS A 352 -3.91 2.66 4.56
C CYS A 352 -2.59 3.24 5.10
N SER A 353 -2.40 3.24 6.42
CA SER A 353 -1.26 3.88 7.08
C SER A 353 0.08 3.20 6.79
N VAL A 354 0.06 1.89 6.48
CA VAL A 354 1.29 1.17 6.10
C VAL A 354 1.61 1.48 4.64
N GLN A 355 2.45 2.48 4.45
CA GLN A 355 2.82 2.98 3.12
C GLN A 355 4.27 3.46 3.10
N MET A 356 4.85 3.52 1.92
CA MET A 356 6.18 4.10 1.69
C MET A 356 6.19 4.90 0.41
N ASN A 357 6.78 6.10 0.45
CA ASN A 357 6.81 7.03 -0.70
C ASN A 357 5.40 7.26 -1.29
N GLU A 358 4.41 7.41 -0.40
CA GLU A 358 2.99 7.62 -0.72
C GLU A 358 2.34 6.45 -1.51
N GLN A 359 2.99 5.29 -1.56
CA GLN A 359 2.42 4.06 -2.08
C GLN A 359 1.93 3.21 -0.91
N LYS A 360 0.64 2.90 -0.90
CA LYS A 360 0.01 1.98 0.05
C LYS A 360 0.60 0.58 -0.14
N LEU A 361 0.88 -0.12 0.94
CA LEU A 361 1.49 -1.46 0.94
C LEU A 361 0.54 -2.49 1.56
N LEU A 362 -0.16 -2.10 2.61
CA LEU A 362 -1.11 -2.91 3.36
C LEU A 362 -2.36 -2.07 3.61
N GLU A 363 -3.51 -2.60 3.24
CA GLU A 363 -4.82 -2.00 3.47
C GLU A 363 -5.69 -2.94 4.28
N ILE A 364 -6.31 -2.42 5.33
CA ILE A 364 -7.15 -3.20 6.24
C ILE A 364 -8.53 -2.58 6.39
N SER A 365 -9.54 -3.43 6.54
CA SER A 365 -10.89 -2.96 6.82
C SER A 365 -10.98 -2.26 8.17
N VAL A 366 -11.77 -1.19 8.22
CA VAL A 366 -12.14 -0.50 9.46
C VAL A 366 -13.65 -0.34 9.46
N THR A 367 -14.34 -1.13 10.28
CA THR A 367 -15.79 -1.11 10.37
C THR A 367 -16.25 -0.88 11.81
N VAL A 368 -17.42 -0.29 11.96
CA VAL A 368 -18.02 -0.01 13.28
C VAL A 368 -18.13 -1.29 14.09
N GLU A 369 -18.58 -2.36 13.44
CA GLU A 369 -18.85 -3.63 14.10
C GLU A 369 -17.56 -4.38 14.47
N GLU A 370 -16.52 -4.31 13.62
CA GLU A 370 -15.21 -4.89 13.90
C GLU A 370 -14.56 -4.20 15.10
N LEU A 371 -14.56 -2.85 15.10
CA LEU A 371 -14.04 -2.07 16.22
C LEU A 371 -14.80 -2.35 17.52
N GLN A 372 -16.13 -2.46 17.47
CA GLN A 372 -16.92 -2.79 18.66
C GLN A 372 -16.57 -4.19 19.20
N ALA A 373 -16.41 -5.18 18.33
CA ALA A 373 -16.01 -6.53 18.73
C ALA A 373 -14.62 -6.54 19.38
N SER A 374 -13.66 -5.81 18.80
CA SER A 374 -12.31 -5.66 19.36
C SER A 374 -12.31 -4.93 20.72
N ILE A 375 -13.18 -3.93 20.90
CA ILE A 375 -13.39 -3.27 22.21
C ILE A 375 -13.88 -4.26 23.25
N ASP A 376 -14.91 -5.06 22.91
CA ASP A 376 -15.51 -6.03 23.84
C ASP A 376 -14.49 -7.12 24.23
N GLU A 377 -13.65 -7.55 23.30
CA GLU A 377 -12.56 -8.49 23.53
C GLU A 377 -11.50 -7.88 24.47
N ALA A 378 -11.03 -6.68 24.20
CA ALA A 378 -10.03 -5.98 25.03
C ALA A 378 -10.53 -5.79 26.46
N LEU A 379 -11.81 -5.39 26.64
CA LEU A 379 -12.41 -5.25 27.96
C LEU A 379 -12.51 -6.61 28.69
N SER A 380 -12.86 -7.68 27.98
CA SER A 380 -12.94 -9.03 28.57
C SER A 380 -11.57 -9.55 29.02
N ALA A 381 -10.50 -9.08 28.36
CA ALA A 381 -9.11 -9.39 28.65
C ALA A 381 -8.48 -8.44 29.69
N ASN A 382 -9.24 -7.48 30.27
CA ASN A 382 -8.79 -6.43 31.17
C ASN A 382 -7.67 -5.53 30.58
N LYS A 383 -7.74 -5.26 29.28
CA LYS A 383 -6.83 -4.38 28.55
C LYS A 383 -7.49 -3.01 28.36
N ASP A 384 -7.61 -2.25 29.43
CA ASP A 384 -8.39 -0.99 29.44
C ASP A 384 -7.83 0.08 28.50
N ASP A 385 -6.51 0.22 28.37
CA ASP A 385 -5.86 1.19 27.49
C ASP A 385 -6.10 0.84 26.01
N GLU A 386 -6.01 -0.44 25.64
CA GLU A 386 -6.35 -0.95 24.32
C GLU A 386 -7.82 -0.68 23.97
N ALA A 387 -8.73 -1.00 24.91
CA ALA A 387 -10.15 -0.75 24.73
C ALA A 387 -10.47 0.76 24.60
N GLN A 388 -9.76 1.63 25.31
CA GLN A 388 -9.91 3.07 25.18
C GLN A 388 -9.44 3.57 23.81
N ALA A 389 -8.29 3.09 23.34
CA ALA A 389 -7.78 3.42 22.02
C ALA A 389 -8.76 3.01 20.90
N LEU A 390 -9.29 1.79 20.96
CA LEU A 390 -10.28 1.32 20.00
C LEU A 390 -11.60 2.12 20.03
N LYS A 391 -12.03 2.62 21.20
CA LYS A 391 -13.19 3.51 21.31
C LYS A 391 -12.95 4.86 20.65
N GLU A 392 -11.73 5.38 20.71
CA GLU A 392 -11.34 6.60 20.00
C GLU A 392 -11.43 6.39 18.49
N ASP A 393 -10.91 5.26 17.96
CA ASP A 393 -11.03 4.91 16.56
C ASP A 393 -12.50 4.77 16.14
N LEU A 394 -13.32 4.09 16.91
CA LEU A 394 -14.74 3.93 16.63
C LEU A 394 -15.46 5.28 16.51
N ASN A 395 -15.22 6.19 17.46
CA ASN A 395 -15.81 7.52 17.45
C ASN A 395 -15.33 8.34 16.24
N THR A 396 -14.06 8.21 15.88
CA THR A 396 -13.46 8.90 14.73
C THR A 396 -14.04 8.36 13.42
N LEU A 397 -14.16 7.03 13.28
CA LEU A 397 -14.76 6.39 12.10
C LEU A 397 -16.20 6.86 11.90
N ILE A 398 -17.03 6.88 12.96
CA ILE A 398 -18.42 7.33 12.87
C ILE A 398 -18.51 8.77 12.38
N LYS A 399 -17.67 9.68 12.90
CA LYS A 399 -17.60 11.07 12.44
C LYS A 399 -17.17 11.18 10.99
N MET A 400 -16.15 10.41 10.58
CA MET A 400 -15.67 10.37 9.22
C MET A 400 -16.75 9.87 8.25
N GLU A 401 -17.49 8.82 8.58
CA GLU A 401 -18.60 8.32 7.76
C GLU A 401 -19.72 9.38 7.61
N GLU A 402 -20.08 10.08 8.70
CA GLU A 402 -21.06 11.16 8.66
C GLU A 402 -20.60 12.33 7.80
N GLU A 403 -19.33 12.75 7.94
CA GLU A 403 -18.75 13.85 7.17
C GLU A 403 -18.61 13.48 5.69
N ALA A 404 -18.15 12.28 5.38
CA ALA A 404 -18.04 11.75 4.02
C ALA A 404 -19.39 11.70 3.30
N SER A 405 -20.45 11.28 4.00
CA SER A 405 -21.81 11.27 3.45
C SER A 405 -22.35 12.68 3.18
N ARG A 406 -22.10 13.64 4.10
CA ARG A 406 -22.50 15.06 3.89
C ARG A 406 -21.75 15.70 2.73
N PHE A 407 -20.45 15.46 2.65
CA PHE A 407 -19.61 15.98 1.57
C PHE A 407 -20.02 15.40 0.21
N GLY A 408 -20.19 14.06 0.13
CA GLY A 408 -20.65 13.41 -1.09
C GLY A 408 -22.01 13.93 -1.57
N ALA A 409 -22.94 14.17 -0.65
CA ALA A 409 -24.23 14.79 -0.99
C ALA A 409 -24.07 16.24 -1.50
N ALA A 410 -23.17 17.02 -0.90
CA ALA A 410 -22.95 18.42 -1.28
C ALA A 410 -22.32 18.58 -2.67
N VAL A 411 -21.43 17.66 -3.06
CA VAL A 411 -20.83 17.65 -4.42
C VAL A 411 -21.73 16.96 -5.46
N GLY A 412 -22.88 16.44 -5.04
CA GLY A 412 -23.82 15.74 -5.93
C GLY A 412 -23.26 14.41 -6.44
N LEU A 413 -22.59 13.65 -5.58
CA LEU A 413 -21.94 12.38 -5.96
C LEU A 413 -22.94 11.44 -6.65
N ASP A 414 -22.64 11.04 -7.86
CA ASP A 414 -23.51 10.23 -8.73
C ASP A 414 -22.89 8.87 -9.14
N SER A 415 -21.81 8.48 -8.46
CA SER A 415 -21.16 7.18 -8.63
C SER A 415 -20.43 6.79 -7.34
N VAL A 416 -19.28 6.15 -7.44
CA VAL A 416 -18.43 5.78 -6.30
C VAL A 416 -17.27 6.76 -6.15
N SER A 417 -16.87 6.99 -4.92
CA SER A 417 -15.71 7.81 -4.57
C SER A 417 -15.10 7.33 -3.26
N THR A 418 -13.90 7.79 -2.98
CA THR A 418 -13.23 7.54 -1.69
C THR A 418 -12.88 8.86 -1.03
N PHE A 419 -13.34 9.05 0.19
CA PHE A 419 -13.09 10.22 1.02
C PHE A 419 -11.87 9.94 1.90
N GLU A 420 -10.72 10.54 1.58
CA GLU A 420 -9.45 10.30 2.26
C GLU A 420 -9.22 11.29 3.40
N CYS A 421 -8.75 10.76 4.55
CA CYS A 421 -8.44 11.52 5.75
C CYS A 421 -7.08 11.19 6.31
N ILE A 422 -6.44 12.20 6.91
CA ILE A 422 -5.35 12.00 7.87
C ILE A 422 -5.90 12.08 9.29
N LEU A 423 -5.42 11.18 10.16
CA LEU A 423 -5.81 11.10 11.55
C LEU A 423 -4.64 11.47 12.45
N ASP A 424 -4.87 12.41 13.37
CA ASP A 424 -3.96 12.78 14.45
C ASP A 424 -4.66 12.50 15.78
N ARG A 425 -4.36 11.37 16.38
CA ARG A 425 -5.00 10.86 17.59
C ARG A 425 -6.51 10.65 17.39
N ASP A 426 -7.34 11.46 18.08
CA ASP A 426 -8.80 11.45 18.03
C ASP A 426 -9.39 12.47 17.05
N ARG A 427 -8.52 13.14 16.26
CA ARG A 427 -8.91 14.12 15.26
C ARG A 427 -8.64 13.57 13.86
N HIS A 428 -9.52 13.90 12.94
CA HIS A 428 -9.31 13.62 11.53
C HIS A 428 -9.42 14.90 10.71
N PHE A 429 -8.80 14.90 9.55
CA PHE A 429 -8.82 16.01 8.62
C PHE A 429 -8.98 15.47 7.19
N PHE A 430 -9.98 15.97 6.50
CA PHE A 430 -10.18 15.67 5.08
C PHE A 430 -8.98 16.10 4.25
N MET A 431 -8.52 15.21 3.39
CA MET A 431 -7.43 15.48 2.46
C MET A 431 -7.93 15.75 1.04
N GLU A 432 -8.65 14.78 0.50
CA GLU A 432 -9.18 14.82 -0.86
C GLU A 432 -10.29 13.77 -1.03
N MET A 433 -11.06 13.91 -2.10
CA MET A 433 -12.01 12.90 -2.53
C MET A 433 -11.61 12.37 -3.90
N ASN A 434 -11.22 11.10 -3.95
CA ASN A 434 -10.90 10.43 -5.20
C ASN A 434 -12.20 10.02 -5.89
N THR A 435 -12.48 10.66 -7.04
CA THR A 435 -13.73 10.49 -7.80
C THR A 435 -13.68 9.31 -8.77
N ARG A 436 -13.21 8.16 -8.28
CA ARG A 436 -13.01 6.92 -9.02
C ARG A 436 -13.03 5.72 -8.08
N VAL A 437 -13.02 4.52 -8.65
CA VAL A 437 -12.72 3.31 -7.87
C VAL A 437 -11.25 3.31 -7.44
N GLN A 438 -10.99 2.89 -6.19
CA GLN A 438 -9.64 2.70 -5.66
C GLN A 438 -9.12 1.29 -5.94
N VAL A 439 -7.80 1.09 -5.88
CA VAL A 439 -7.17 -0.22 -6.06
C VAL A 439 -7.69 -1.21 -5.01
N GLU A 440 -7.77 -0.76 -3.76
CA GLU A 440 -8.15 -1.49 -2.55
C GLU A 440 -9.67 -1.62 -2.30
N HIS A 441 -10.51 -1.31 -3.29
CA HIS A 441 -11.97 -1.34 -3.14
C HIS A 441 -12.53 -2.70 -2.73
N ARG A 442 -11.83 -3.80 -3.06
CA ARG A 442 -12.26 -5.16 -2.70
C ARG A 442 -12.23 -5.41 -1.20
N VAL A 443 -11.39 -4.71 -0.43
CA VAL A 443 -11.45 -4.72 1.04
C VAL A 443 -12.84 -4.32 1.53
N THR A 444 -13.44 -3.29 0.91
CA THR A 444 -14.81 -2.87 1.21
C THR A 444 -15.85 -3.91 0.76
N GLU A 445 -15.72 -4.46 -0.46
CA GLU A 445 -16.65 -5.48 -1.00
C GLU A 445 -16.72 -6.74 -0.12
N LEU A 446 -15.61 -7.08 0.54
CA LEU A 446 -15.53 -8.20 1.47
C LEU A 446 -16.26 -7.92 2.79
N CYS A 447 -16.38 -6.65 3.19
CA CYS A 447 -17.01 -6.23 4.44
C CYS A 447 -18.48 -5.83 4.29
N TYR A 448 -18.86 -5.26 3.14
CA TYR A 448 -20.21 -4.74 2.92
C TYR A 448 -20.78 -5.10 1.54
N ALA A 449 -22.10 -5.13 1.48
CA ALA A 449 -22.89 -5.18 0.27
C ALA A 449 -24.04 -4.18 0.36
N LEU A 450 -24.69 -3.91 -0.76
CA LEU A 450 -25.86 -3.06 -0.83
C LEU A 450 -27.08 -3.86 -1.22
N ARG A 451 -28.22 -3.61 -0.55
CA ARG A 451 -29.52 -4.15 -0.92
C ARG A 451 -30.43 -3.04 -1.44
N PHE A 452 -30.80 -3.15 -2.70
CA PHE A 452 -31.81 -2.31 -3.32
C PHE A 452 -33.17 -2.98 -3.18
N THR A 453 -34.14 -2.26 -2.62
CA THR A 453 -35.49 -2.76 -2.36
C THR A 453 -36.50 -1.90 -3.08
N ASN A 454 -37.51 -2.52 -3.71
CA ASN A 454 -38.60 -1.79 -4.38
C ASN A 454 -39.42 -1.00 -3.35
N PRO A 455 -39.46 0.34 -3.45
CA PRO A 455 -40.21 1.18 -2.50
C PRO A 455 -41.71 0.85 -2.44
N ASN A 456 -42.26 0.25 -3.50
CA ASN A 456 -43.68 -0.10 -3.58
C ASN A 456 -43.97 -1.57 -3.19
N GLN A 457 -42.92 -2.43 -3.12
CA GLN A 457 -43.09 -3.85 -2.85
C GLN A 457 -41.82 -4.42 -2.22
N GLU A 458 -41.72 -4.43 -0.89
CA GLU A 458 -40.52 -4.82 -0.14
C GLU A 458 -40.01 -6.24 -0.43
N SER A 459 -40.88 -7.14 -0.94
CA SER A 459 -40.46 -8.49 -1.33
C SER A 459 -39.60 -8.53 -2.59
N GLU A 460 -39.58 -7.46 -3.37
CA GLU A 460 -38.74 -7.30 -4.55
C GLU A 460 -37.47 -6.55 -4.18
N SER A 461 -36.37 -7.24 -4.19
CA SER A 461 -35.05 -6.67 -3.89
C SER A 461 -33.96 -7.39 -4.66
N PHE A 462 -32.81 -6.74 -4.81
CA PHE A 462 -31.59 -7.37 -5.29
C PHE A 462 -30.39 -6.86 -4.51
N LYS A 463 -29.37 -7.72 -4.41
CA LYS A 463 -28.12 -7.42 -3.74
C LYS A 463 -27.06 -7.03 -4.78
N VAL A 464 -26.18 -6.09 -4.39
CA VAL A 464 -24.98 -5.68 -5.12
C VAL A 464 -23.82 -5.78 -4.16
N ASP A 465 -22.85 -6.60 -4.49
CA ASP A 465 -21.65 -6.84 -3.67
C ASP A 465 -20.34 -6.57 -4.40
N SER A 466 -20.41 -6.01 -5.62
CA SER A 466 -19.26 -5.49 -6.36
C SER A 466 -19.41 -4.00 -6.61
N ILE A 467 -18.34 -3.26 -6.36
CA ILE A 467 -18.29 -1.80 -6.64
C ILE A 467 -18.33 -1.54 -8.14
N VAL A 468 -17.70 -2.39 -8.95
CA VAL A 468 -17.75 -2.28 -10.42
C VAL A 468 -19.19 -2.53 -10.92
N GLU A 469 -19.90 -3.54 -10.39
CA GLU A 469 -21.33 -3.75 -10.70
C GLU A 469 -22.14 -2.51 -10.35
N LEU A 470 -21.88 -1.94 -9.16
CA LEU A 470 -22.56 -0.74 -8.69
C LEU A 470 -22.34 0.46 -9.62
N MET A 471 -21.09 0.68 -10.06
CA MET A 471 -20.76 1.75 -11.01
C MET A 471 -21.54 1.61 -12.30
N VAL A 472 -21.65 0.40 -12.85
CA VAL A 472 -22.42 0.12 -14.07
C VAL A 472 -23.90 0.39 -13.86
N LEU A 473 -24.46 -0.04 -12.74
CA LEU A 473 -25.87 0.19 -12.40
C LEU A 473 -26.17 1.68 -12.22
N LEU A 474 -25.27 2.43 -11.58
CA LEU A 474 -25.40 3.88 -11.39
C LEU A 474 -25.32 4.63 -12.74
N ALA A 475 -24.37 4.25 -13.58
CA ALA A 475 -24.19 4.87 -14.90
C ALA A 475 -25.42 4.65 -15.83
N GLU A 476 -26.03 3.45 -15.81
CA GLU A 476 -27.15 3.12 -16.68
C GLU A 476 -28.51 3.58 -16.12
N HIS A 477 -28.67 3.52 -14.80
CA HIS A 477 -29.98 3.72 -14.17
C HIS A 477 -30.07 4.98 -13.30
N GLY A 478 -28.95 5.54 -12.85
CA GLY A 478 -28.88 6.82 -12.15
C GLY A 478 -29.91 6.98 -11.03
N SER A 479 -30.68 8.06 -11.05
CA SER A 479 -31.70 8.40 -10.06
C SER A 479 -32.89 7.43 -10.00
N ARG A 480 -33.01 6.49 -10.95
CA ARG A 480 -34.02 5.41 -10.85
C ARG A 480 -33.73 4.40 -9.74
N LEU A 481 -32.47 4.29 -9.30
CA LEU A 481 -32.08 3.42 -8.20
C LEU A 481 -32.52 4.02 -6.86
N PRO A 482 -33.37 3.32 -6.08
CA PRO A 482 -33.74 3.80 -4.75
C PRO A 482 -32.52 3.80 -3.83
N ARG A 483 -32.59 4.54 -2.71
CA ARG A 483 -31.54 4.47 -1.69
C ARG A 483 -31.42 3.05 -1.15
N PRO A 484 -30.27 2.40 -1.25
CA PRO A 484 -30.08 1.04 -0.74
C PRO A 484 -29.87 1.01 0.77
N THR A 485 -29.99 -0.18 1.34
CA THR A 485 -29.52 -0.47 2.69
C THR A 485 -28.14 -1.11 2.65
N ARG A 486 -27.24 -0.71 3.56
CA ARG A 486 -25.95 -1.33 3.76
C ARG A 486 -26.14 -2.67 4.48
N GLU A 487 -25.64 -3.75 3.89
CA GLU A 487 -25.63 -5.08 4.50
C GLU A 487 -24.21 -5.46 4.87
N ARG A 488 -24.00 -5.79 6.12
CA ARG A 488 -22.72 -6.27 6.58
C ARG A 488 -22.48 -7.70 6.10
N ARG A 489 -21.28 -7.96 5.67
CA ARG A 489 -20.67 -9.29 5.63
C ARG A 489 -19.85 -9.42 6.90
N GLU A 490 -20.02 -10.46 7.67
CA GLU A 490 -19.35 -10.64 8.98
C GLU A 490 -17.87 -11.02 8.83
N ASN A 491 -17.10 -10.18 8.11
CA ASN A 491 -15.70 -10.42 7.80
C ASN A 491 -14.84 -9.20 8.12
N SER A 492 -13.64 -9.46 8.62
CA SER A 492 -12.49 -8.56 8.52
C SER A 492 -11.75 -8.89 7.22
N ALA A 493 -11.20 -7.90 6.55
CA ALA A 493 -10.47 -8.06 5.31
C ALA A 493 -9.12 -7.35 5.38
N VAL A 494 -8.11 -7.98 4.78
CA VAL A 494 -6.78 -7.42 4.61
C VAL A 494 -6.31 -7.64 3.18
N GLU A 495 -5.72 -6.61 2.60
CA GLU A 495 -5.08 -6.62 1.27
C GLU A 495 -3.60 -6.29 1.43
N VAL A 496 -2.74 -7.00 0.71
CA VAL A 496 -1.35 -6.63 0.49
C VAL A 496 -1.11 -6.39 -0.99
N ARG A 497 -0.37 -5.32 -1.29
CA ARG A 497 0.06 -5.03 -2.67
C ARG A 497 1.39 -5.69 -2.94
N LEU A 498 1.36 -6.73 -3.77
CA LEU A 498 2.57 -7.39 -4.23
C LEU A 498 3.18 -6.57 -5.37
N ASN A 499 4.25 -5.87 -5.06
CA ASN A 499 4.92 -4.94 -5.96
C ASN A 499 6.29 -5.47 -6.42
N ALA A 500 6.71 -5.06 -7.61
CA ALA A 500 8.08 -5.24 -8.06
C ALA A 500 8.99 -4.24 -7.31
N SER A 501 9.83 -4.74 -6.41
CA SER A 501 10.76 -3.97 -5.59
C SER A 501 11.92 -4.83 -5.08
N ASP A 502 12.95 -4.17 -4.53
CA ASP A 502 13.98 -4.83 -3.74
C ASP A 502 13.61 -4.92 -2.25
N ASP A 503 14.51 -5.50 -1.41
CA ASP A 503 14.29 -5.65 0.04
C ASP A 503 14.21 -4.31 0.79
N ALA A 504 14.66 -3.21 0.19
CA ALA A 504 14.53 -1.85 0.73
C ALA A 504 13.29 -1.12 0.20
N LEU A 505 12.38 -1.83 -0.47
CA LEU A 505 11.18 -1.32 -1.14
C LEU A 505 11.47 -0.29 -2.23
N LYS A 506 12.67 -0.26 -2.79
CA LYS A 506 12.95 0.55 -3.96
C LYS A 506 12.32 -0.14 -5.18
N PRO A 507 11.64 0.63 -6.06
CA PRO A 507 11.02 0.06 -7.24
C PRO A 507 12.03 -0.67 -8.11
N HIS A 508 11.64 -1.84 -8.58
CA HIS A 508 12.42 -2.64 -9.51
C HIS A 508 11.68 -2.69 -10.86
N ALA A 509 12.30 -2.17 -11.91
CA ALA A 509 11.68 -2.13 -13.22
C ALA A 509 11.88 -3.44 -13.97
N GLY A 510 10.77 -4.05 -14.38
CA GLY A 510 10.77 -5.25 -15.18
C GLY A 510 10.99 -6.53 -14.38
N GLY A 511 11.51 -7.54 -15.03
CA GLY A 511 11.66 -8.89 -14.52
C GLY A 511 10.85 -9.90 -15.31
N ILE A 512 11.20 -11.16 -15.19
CA ILE A 512 10.54 -12.26 -15.89
C ILE A 512 10.06 -13.25 -14.86
N ILE A 513 8.75 -13.44 -14.76
CA ILE A 513 8.17 -14.44 -13.87
C ILE A 513 8.32 -15.81 -14.54
N THR A 514 8.92 -16.75 -13.82
CA THR A 514 9.09 -18.15 -14.24
C THR A 514 8.33 -19.12 -13.35
N GLN A 515 7.94 -18.68 -12.14
CA GLN A 515 7.11 -19.44 -11.22
C GLN A 515 6.11 -18.50 -10.52
N TRP A 516 4.86 -18.88 -10.56
CA TRP A 516 3.74 -18.26 -9.85
C TRP A 516 2.87 -19.36 -9.27
N SER A 517 2.82 -19.48 -7.94
CA SER A 517 2.10 -20.56 -7.27
C SER A 517 0.59 -20.44 -7.47
N ASN A 518 -0.12 -21.56 -7.39
CA ASN A 518 -1.57 -21.58 -7.42
C ASN A 518 -2.17 -20.85 -6.21
N VAL A 519 -3.38 -20.34 -6.39
CA VAL A 519 -4.15 -19.66 -5.34
C VAL A 519 -4.52 -20.65 -4.24
N LEU A 520 -4.38 -20.25 -2.98
CA LEU A 520 -4.77 -21.04 -1.83
C LEU A 520 -6.29 -20.91 -1.56
N ASN A 521 -6.86 -21.88 -0.83
CA ASN A 521 -8.30 -21.89 -0.52
C ASN A 521 -8.80 -20.67 0.26
N THR A 522 -7.92 -20.00 1.01
CA THR A 522 -8.24 -18.81 1.81
C THR A 522 -7.83 -17.51 1.13
N GLU A 523 -7.21 -17.59 -0.03
CA GLU A 523 -6.67 -16.47 -0.78
C GLU A 523 -7.67 -15.98 -1.83
N ILE A 524 -7.81 -14.68 -1.89
CA ILE A 524 -8.41 -13.97 -3.01
C ILE A 524 -7.26 -13.24 -3.70
N ARG A 525 -7.06 -13.53 -4.97
CA ARG A 525 -5.95 -12.96 -5.74
C ARG A 525 -6.47 -12.22 -6.95
N ASP A 526 -6.11 -10.95 -7.06
CA ASP A 526 -6.31 -10.16 -8.25
C ASP A 526 -4.95 -9.80 -8.85
N ASP A 527 -4.64 -10.30 -10.02
CA ASP A 527 -3.43 -9.98 -10.73
C ASP A 527 -3.71 -9.39 -12.13
N GLN A 528 -2.66 -9.12 -12.86
CA GLN A 528 -2.77 -8.59 -14.22
C GLN A 528 -3.17 -9.66 -15.25
N GLY A 529 -3.57 -10.85 -14.83
CA GLY A 529 -3.80 -12.02 -15.66
C GLY A 529 -2.50 -12.77 -15.98
N ILE A 530 -1.61 -12.95 -14.97
CA ILE A 530 -0.33 -13.62 -15.13
C ILE A 530 -0.56 -15.08 -15.48
N CYS A 531 -0.14 -15.49 -16.68
CA CYS A 531 -0.26 -16.85 -17.17
C CYS A 531 1.10 -17.38 -17.63
N LEU A 532 1.52 -18.51 -17.04
CA LEU A 532 2.79 -19.18 -17.38
C LEU A 532 2.62 -20.31 -18.38
N HIS A 533 1.42 -20.52 -18.91
CA HIS A 533 1.14 -21.51 -19.94
C HIS A 533 0.41 -20.87 -21.11
N ASN A 534 0.83 -21.20 -22.31
CA ASN A 534 0.13 -20.76 -23.50
C ASN A 534 -1.27 -21.41 -23.53
N PRO A 535 -2.38 -20.65 -23.56
CA PRO A 535 -3.72 -21.22 -23.51
C PRO A 535 -4.09 -22.10 -24.69
N ASP A 536 -3.43 -21.93 -25.85
CA ASP A 536 -3.71 -22.70 -27.07
C ASP A 536 -2.96 -24.03 -27.10
N THR A 537 -1.79 -24.12 -26.48
CA THR A 537 -0.84 -25.23 -26.63
C THR A 537 -0.45 -25.89 -25.30
N ASP A 538 -0.81 -25.27 -24.17
CA ASP A 538 -0.39 -25.65 -22.81
C ASP A 538 1.14 -25.69 -22.59
N VAL A 539 1.88 -25.07 -23.49
CA VAL A 539 3.33 -24.99 -23.37
C VAL A 539 3.70 -23.90 -22.37
N PHE A 540 4.64 -24.21 -21.49
CA PHE A 540 5.20 -23.25 -20.55
C PHE A 540 5.75 -22.02 -21.27
N MET A 541 5.48 -20.85 -20.74
CA MET A 541 6.00 -19.59 -21.21
C MET A 541 6.36 -18.67 -20.05
N LYS A 542 7.41 -17.88 -20.23
CA LYS A 542 7.81 -16.87 -19.27
C LYS A 542 6.90 -15.64 -19.39
N TYR A 543 6.55 -15.05 -18.25
CA TYR A 543 5.77 -13.81 -18.24
C TYR A 543 6.70 -12.61 -17.96
N HIS A 544 6.69 -11.64 -18.86
CA HIS A 544 7.49 -10.42 -18.73
C HIS A 544 6.67 -9.34 -18.02
N LEU A 545 7.18 -8.79 -16.91
CA LEU A 545 6.53 -7.68 -16.22
C LEU A 545 6.70 -6.37 -17.00
N ALA A 546 5.59 -5.64 -17.14
CA ALA A 546 5.62 -4.28 -17.65
C ALA A 546 6.15 -3.30 -16.61
N GLY A 547 7.32 -2.75 -16.85
CA GLY A 547 7.90 -1.70 -15.99
C GLY A 547 7.47 -0.27 -16.31
N ALA A 548 6.46 -0.06 -17.19
CA ALA A 548 6.20 1.26 -17.76
C ALA A 548 5.22 2.13 -16.95
N TYR A 549 4.38 1.55 -16.10
CA TYR A 549 3.29 2.27 -15.45
C TYR A 549 3.35 2.25 -13.91
N ASP A 550 3.14 1.11 -13.27
CA ASP A 550 3.20 0.94 -11.82
C ASP A 550 3.93 -0.35 -11.44
N SER A 551 4.26 -0.49 -10.16
CA SER A 551 4.98 -1.65 -9.64
C SER A 551 4.07 -2.83 -9.29
N ASN A 552 2.75 -2.66 -9.36
CA ASN A 552 1.80 -3.67 -8.90
C ASN A 552 1.85 -4.93 -9.77
N ILE A 553 2.17 -6.05 -9.15
CA ILE A 553 2.15 -7.39 -9.77
C ILE A 553 0.79 -8.04 -9.50
N ALA A 554 0.36 -8.03 -8.25
CA ALA A 554 -0.90 -8.63 -7.81
C ALA A 554 -1.38 -8.00 -6.49
N LEU A 555 -2.67 -8.15 -6.22
CA LEU A 555 -3.31 -7.87 -4.95
C LEU A 555 -3.66 -9.20 -4.31
N LEU A 556 -3.18 -9.43 -3.09
CA LEU A 556 -3.51 -10.61 -2.31
C LEU A 556 -4.44 -10.19 -1.17
N LEU A 557 -5.61 -10.82 -1.09
CA LEU A 557 -6.60 -10.51 -0.07
C LEU A 557 -6.96 -11.76 0.72
N THR A 558 -7.25 -11.57 1.99
CA THR A 558 -7.82 -12.59 2.85
C THR A 558 -8.93 -12.00 3.72
N THR A 559 -9.84 -12.85 4.15
CA THR A 559 -10.89 -12.50 5.11
C THR A 559 -10.79 -13.37 6.35
N GLY A 560 -11.30 -12.86 7.44
CA GLY A 560 -11.45 -13.60 8.70
C GLY A 560 -12.73 -13.18 9.42
N LYS A 561 -13.11 -13.94 10.45
CA LYS A 561 -14.17 -13.52 11.36
C LYS A 561 -13.79 -12.26 12.16
N ASP A 562 -12.49 -12.04 12.32
CA ASP A 562 -11.85 -10.92 13.00
C ASP A 562 -10.48 -10.61 12.36
N ARG A 563 -9.82 -9.57 12.84
CA ARG A 563 -8.51 -9.14 12.33
C ARG A 563 -7.40 -10.17 12.61
N VAL A 564 -7.46 -10.87 13.73
CA VAL A 564 -6.49 -11.93 14.06
C VAL A 564 -6.53 -13.04 13.00
N GLU A 565 -7.74 -13.51 12.66
CA GLU A 565 -7.89 -14.57 11.66
C GLU A 565 -7.52 -14.10 10.25
N SER A 566 -7.91 -12.89 9.84
CA SER A 566 -7.55 -12.37 8.51
C SER A 566 -6.04 -12.20 8.35
N TYR A 567 -5.33 -11.74 9.39
CA TYR A 567 -3.87 -11.65 9.39
C TYR A 567 -3.19 -13.01 9.39
N ALA A 568 -3.68 -13.96 10.20
CA ALA A 568 -3.13 -15.32 10.22
C ALA A 568 -3.28 -16.00 8.85
N ARG A 569 -4.42 -15.85 8.19
CA ARG A 569 -4.65 -16.34 6.83
C ARG A 569 -3.73 -15.68 5.80
N MET A 570 -3.54 -14.35 5.90
CA MET A 570 -2.61 -13.64 5.01
C MET A 570 -1.17 -14.09 5.24
N ALA A 571 -0.74 -14.28 6.48
CA ALA A 571 0.59 -14.82 6.79
C ALA A 571 0.79 -16.20 6.15
N GLU A 572 -0.22 -17.07 6.21
CA GLU A 572 -0.19 -18.38 5.55
C GLU A 572 -0.15 -18.29 4.03
N VAL A 573 -0.89 -17.36 3.43
CA VAL A 573 -0.85 -17.09 1.99
C VAL A 573 0.56 -16.64 1.58
N LEU A 574 1.14 -15.66 2.28
CA LEU A 574 2.48 -15.15 1.98
C LEU A 574 3.56 -16.23 2.19
N ARG A 575 3.44 -17.03 3.25
CA ARG A 575 4.34 -18.15 3.53
C ARG A 575 4.41 -19.17 2.39
N LYS A 576 3.27 -19.48 1.80
CA LYS A 576 3.14 -20.50 0.73
C LYS A 576 3.25 -19.94 -0.67
N THR A 577 3.16 -18.63 -0.85
CA THR A 577 3.26 -17.99 -2.16
C THR A 577 4.68 -18.13 -2.69
N ARG A 578 4.79 -18.64 -3.92
CA ARG A 578 6.04 -18.69 -4.67
C ARG A 578 5.92 -17.82 -5.91
N LEU A 579 6.68 -16.74 -5.91
CA LEU A 579 6.81 -15.85 -7.05
C LEU A 579 8.31 -15.66 -7.31
N THR A 580 8.82 -16.32 -8.33
CA THR A 580 10.25 -16.29 -8.67
C THR A 580 10.47 -16.09 -10.15
N GLY A 581 11.64 -15.60 -10.52
CA GLY A 581 11.97 -15.38 -11.91
C GLY A 581 13.33 -14.74 -12.14
N ASP A 582 13.63 -14.48 -13.40
CA ASP A 582 14.90 -13.88 -13.81
C ASP A 582 14.83 -12.35 -13.62
N ASN A 583 15.77 -11.79 -12.87
CA ASN A 583 15.81 -10.35 -12.55
C ASN A 583 14.49 -9.83 -11.98
N LEU A 584 13.87 -10.63 -11.11
CA LEU A 584 12.62 -10.31 -10.44
C LEU A 584 12.90 -10.01 -8.96
N GLY A 585 12.59 -8.81 -8.52
CA GLY A 585 12.52 -8.43 -7.12
C GLY A 585 11.06 -8.18 -6.72
N THR A 586 10.65 -8.59 -5.52
CA THR A 586 9.29 -8.37 -5.02
C THR A 586 9.32 -8.06 -3.51
N ASN A 587 8.29 -7.36 -3.04
CA ASN A 587 8.10 -7.08 -1.61
C ASN A 587 7.40 -8.21 -0.82
N LEU A 588 7.35 -9.42 -1.36
CA LEU A 588 6.71 -10.57 -0.70
C LEU A 588 7.29 -10.83 0.69
N GLU A 589 8.63 -10.84 0.78
CA GLU A 589 9.34 -11.10 2.04
C GLU A 589 9.08 -9.99 3.07
N PHE A 590 9.06 -8.75 2.61
CA PHE A 590 8.69 -7.61 3.45
C PHE A 590 7.29 -7.77 4.05
N HIS A 591 6.29 -8.11 3.23
CA HIS A 591 4.93 -8.31 3.71
C HIS A 591 4.83 -9.43 4.73
N TYR A 592 5.49 -10.57 4.46
CA TYR A 592 5.49 -11.68 5.40
C TYR A 592 6.13 -11.32 6.74
N GLY A 593 7.28 -10.65 6.70
CA GLY A 593 7.98 -10.20 7.90
C GLY A 593 7.18 -9.18 8.70
N MET A 594 6.64 -8.16 8.02
CA MET A 594 5.87 -7.09 8.66
C MET A 594 4.54 -7.61 9.23
N LEU A 595 3.83 -8.47 8.50
CA LEU A 595 2.58 -9.03 8.99
C LEU A 595 2.79 -9.88 10.25
N ASN A 596 3.87 -10.68 10.27
CA ASN A 596 4.25 -11.43 11.47
C ASN A 596 4.71 -10.51 12.61
N TRP A 597 5.30 -9.35 12.31
CA TRP A 597 5.58 -8.34 13.32
C TRP A 597 4.29 -7.83 13.99
N PHE A 598 3.24 -7.55 13.21
CA PHE A 598 1.93 -7.18 13.76
C PHE A 598 1.31 -8.31 14.59
N ILE A 599 1.34 -9.55 14.10
CA ILE A 599 0.83 -10.72 14.82
C ILE A 599 1.55 -10.91 16.16
N GLY A 600 2.87 -10.74 16.18
CA GLY A 600 3.68 -10.89 17.39
C GLY A 600 3.56 -9.76 18.40
N ASN A 601 3.14 -8.56 17.94
CA ASN A 601 2.92 -7.40 18.82
C ASN A 601 1.42 -7.17 19.10
N ASN A 602 0.70 -6.65 18.16
CA ASN A 602 -0.77 -6.49 18.23
C ASN A 602 -1.33 -6.22 16.83
N VAL A 603 -2.31 -6.99 16.39
CA VAL A 603 -2.97 -6.82 15.08
C VAL A 603 -3.82 -5.54 14.99
N ASN A 604 -4.17 -4.95 16.13
CA ASN A 604 -4.86 -3.66 16.22
C ASN A 604 -3.90 -2.46 16.33
N ALA A 605 -2.61 -2.68 16.08
CA ALA A 605 -1.61 -1.61 16.13
C ALA A 605 -1.97 -0.44 15.19
N ARG A 606 -1.60 0.76 15.62
CA ARG A 606 -1.85 2.03 14.92
C ARG A 606 -0.54 2.63 14.38
N PRO A 607 0.05 2.05 13.34
CA PRO A 607 1.24 2.63 12.73
C PRO A 607 0.89 3.98 12.08
N ALA A 608 1.80 4.93 12.17
CA ALA A 608 1.72 6.16 11.41
C ALA A 608 2.28 5.95 9.99
N THR A 609 1.95 6.85 9.06
CA THR A 609 2.41 6.76 7.66
C THR A 609 3.93 6.79 7.48
N ASN A 610 4.66 7.24 8.49
CA ASN A 610 6.12 7.24 8.51
C ASN A 610 6.75 5.99 9.17
N PHE A 611 5.97 4.97 9.51
CA PHE A 611 6.42 3.77 10.23
C PHE A 611 7.37 2.89 9.40
N VAL A 612 7.14 2.76 8.10
CA VAL A 612 7.88 1.78 7.28
C VAL A 612 9.38 2.08 7.21
N SER A 613 9.78 3.36 7.14
CA SER A 613 11.20 3.72 7.08
C SER A 613 12.00 3.33 8.35
N PRO A 614 11.55 3.63 9.59
CA PRO A 614 12.15 3.09 10.80
C PRO A 614 12.13 1.57 10.90
N TYR A 615 11.05 0.92 10.45
CA TYR A 615 10.98 -0.55 10.39
C TYR A 615 12.08 -1.12 9.49
N LEU A 616 12.26 -0.59 8.27
CA LEU A 616 13.33 -1.01 7.37
C LEU A 616 14.73 -0.75 7.96
N ALA A 617 14.90 0.36 8.69
CA ALA A 617 16.15 0.63 9.40
C ALA A 617 16.45 -0.43 10.47
N ALA A 618 15.43 -0.84 11.24
CA ALA A 618 15.56 -1.90 12.23
C ALA A 618 15.89 -3.27 11.58
N VAL A 619 15.20 -3.62 10.49
CA VAL A 619 15.49 -4.84 9.70
C VAL A 619 16.90 -4.81 9.10
N GLY A 620 17.34 -3.64 8.63
CA GLY A 620 18.69 -3.43 8.13
C GLY A 620 19.76 -3.67 9.20
N LYS A 621 19.53 -3.24 10.45
CA LYS A 621 20.40 -3.54 11.59
C LYS A 621 20.47 -5.05 11.86
N LEU A 622 19.32 -5.74 11.81
CA LEU A 622 19.29 -7.22 11.93
C LEU A 622 20.16 -7.88 10.85
N LYS A 623 20.03 -7.45 9.59
CA LYS A 623 20.84 -7.99 8.47
C LYS A 623 22.32 -7.75 8.66
N ILE A 624 22.73 -6.57 9.12
CA ILE A 624 24.14 -6.26 9.40
C ILE A 624 24.70 -7.19 10.46
N LEU A 625 23.98 -7.43 11.55
CA LEU A 625 24.41 -8.35 12.61
C LEU A 625 24.43 -9.79 12.12
N ALA A 626 23.37 -10.24 11.42
CA ALA A 626 23.30 -11.60 10.89
C ALA A 626 24.46 -11.93 9.92
N ASN A 627 24.85 -10.97 9.08
CA ASN A 627 25.98 -11.13 8.16
C ASN A 627 27.35 -11.28 8.85
N ASN A 628 27.47 -10.85 10.11
CA ASN A 628 28.69 -10.95 10.89
C ASN A 628 28.80 -12.26 11.69
N LEU A 629 27.78 -13.12 11.61
CA LEU A 629 27.75 -14.37 12.34
C LEU A 629 28.31 -15.53 11.50
N ASP A 630 29.13 -16.33 12.12
CA ASP A 630 29.68 -17.56 11.55
C ASP A 630 29.13 -18.78 12.29
N ILE A 631 28.08 -19.37 11.71
CA ILE A 631 27.43 -20.55 12.29
C ILE A 631 28.40 -21.77 12.28
N VAL A 632 29.26 -21.88 11.26
CA VAL A 632 30.22 -22.96 11.16
C VAL A 632 31.19 -22.87 12.33
N TYR A 633 31.73 -21.69 12.60
CA TYR A 633 32.57 -21.44 13.76
C TYR A 633 31.89 -21.80 15.07
N ALA A 634 30.60 -21.49 15.24
CA ALA A 634 29.83 -21.87 16.44
C ALA A 634 29.77 -23.39 16.63
N TYR A 635 29.57 -24.15 15.54
CA TYR A 635 29.62 -25.62 15.59
C TYR A 635 30.98 -26.16 15.92
N ASP A 636 32.05 -25.63 15.33
CA ASP A 636 33.43 -26.04 15.63
C ASP A 636 33.75 -25.82 17.11
N GLN A 637 33.32 -24.72 17.69
CA GLN A 637 33.47 -24.44 19.14
C GLN A 637 32.64 -25.42 19.99
N LEU A 638 31.44 -25.73 19.61
CA LEU A 638 30.57 -26.71 20.30
C LEU A 638 31.21 -28.11 20.26
N GLU A 639 31.70 -28.54 19.09
CA GLU A 639 32.36 -29.82 18.92
C GLU A 639 33.62 -29.89 19.79
N ALA A 640 34.51 -28.90 19.73
CA ALA A 640 35.70 -28.84 20.54
C ALA A 640 35.41 -28.89 22.05
N LYS A 641 34.44 -28.10 22.51
CA LYS A 641 34.03 -28.07 23.90
C LYS A 641 33.45 -29.42 24.34
N SER A 642 32.56 -30.01 23.53
CA SER A 642 31.90 -31.29 23.88
C SER A 642 32.87 -32.47 23.89
N LEU A 643 33.84 -32.52 22.96
CA LEU A 643 34.86 -33.57 22.90
C LEU A 643 35.89 -33.41 24.01
N SER A 644 36.12 -32.21 24.53
CA SER A 644 37.01 -32.00 25.68
C SER A 644 36.39 -32.35 27.03
N ALA A 645 35.06 -32.51 27.08
CA ALA A 645 34.36 -32.81 28.34
C ALA A 645 34.47 -34.25 28.83
N THR A 646 35.03 -35.16 28.01
CA THR A 646 35.20 -36.57 28.36
C THR A 646 36.53 -37.11 27.79
N ASP A 647 37.09 -38.08 28.46
CA ASP A 647 38.26 -38.84 27.98
C ASP A 647 37.86 -40.17 27.30
N ASP A 648 36.59 -40.56 27.38
CA ASP A 648 36.10 -41.79 26.78
C ASP A 648 35.94 -41.64 25.27
N ASN A 649 36.66 -42.48 24.51
CA ASN A 649 36.70 -42.44 23.06
C ASN A 649 35.35 -42.83 22.39
N ASP A 650 34.58 -43.74 23.01
CA ASP A 650 33.29 -44.14 22.45
C ASP A 650 32.24 -43.03 22.65
N VAL A 651 32.29 -42.37 23.81
CA VAL A 651 31.48 -41.18 24.08
C VAL A 651 31.83 -40.03 23.15
N LYS A 652 33.13 -39.76 22.93
CA LYS A 652 33.60 -38.77 21.96
C LYS A 652 33.06 -39.04 20.58
N LYS A 653 33.15 -40.25 20.09
CA LYS A 653 32.68 -40.65 18.77
C LYS A 653 31.16 -40.50 18.63
N ALA A 654 30.38 -40.90 19.64
CA ALA A 654 28.93 -40.76 19.67
C ALA A 654 28.52 -39.26 19.68
N THR A 655 29.15 -38.46 20.52
CA THR A 655 28.95 -37.01 20.59
C THR A 655 29.23 -36.33 19.24
N GLN A 656 30.33 -36.68 18.59
CA GLN A 656 30.69 -36.13 17.28
C GLN A 656 29.66 -36.50 16.22
N GLN A 657 29.13 -37.73 16.22
CA GLN A 657 28.06 -38.14 15.30
C GLN A 657 26.77 -37.30 15.49
N ILE A 658 26.37 -37.10 16.75
CA ILE A 658 25.19 -36.28 17.06
C ILE A 658 25.38 -34.85 16.57
N ILE A 659 26.53 -34.24 16.82
CA ILE A 659 26.82 -32.87 16.38
C ILE A 659 26.77 -32.77 14.85
N GLN A 660 27.40 -33.71 14.14
CA GLN A 660 27.40 -33.72 12.67
C GLN A 660 25.99 -33.92 12.10
N GLN A 661 25.16 -34.78 12.69
CA GLN A 661 23.77 -34.95 12.27
C GLN A 661 22.94 -33.69 12.44
N LYS A 662 23.14 -32.95 13.54
CA LYS A 662 22.38 -31.72 13.83
C LYS A 662 22.91 -30.49 13.13
N SER A 663 24.19 -30.47 12.73
CA SER A 663 24.74 -29.30 12.05
C SER A 663 24.01 -28.96 10.76
N SER A 664 23.61 -29.94 9.96
CA SER A 664 22.79 -29.75 8.77
C SER A 664 21.42 -29.19 9.12
N LEU A 665 20.73 -29.78 10.10
CA LEU A 665 19.39 -29.41 10.54
C LEU A 665 19.32 -27.95 11.00
N LEU A 666 20.20 -27.51 11.88
CA LEU A 666 20.24 -26.15 12.40
C LEU A 666 20.78 -25.13 11.38
N ALA A 667 21.87 -25.46 10.71
CA ALA A 667 22.54 -24.55 9.79
C ALA A 667 21.66 -24.21 8.58
N ARG A 668 20.89 -25.15 8.05
CA ARG A 668 19.98 -24.91 6.93
C ARG A 668 18.91 -23.88 7.28
N ALA A 669 18.23 -24.05 8.42
CA ALA A 669 17.20 -23.14 8.87
C ALA A 669 17.76 -21.74 9.17
N LEU A 670 18.86 -21.66 9.93
CA LEU A 670 19.49 -20.40 10.30
C LEU A 670 20.05 -19.65 9.08
N ASN A 671 20.73 -20.35 8.16
CA ASN A 671 21.28 -19.72 6.96
C ASN A 671 20.15 -19.16 6.06
N LYS A 672 19.05 -19.91 5.92
CA LYS A 672 17.89 -19.43 5.17
C LYS A 672 17.27 -18.19 5.83
N LEU A 673 17.07 -18.21 7.15
CA LEU A 673 16.53 -17.09 7.90
C LEU A 673 17.42 -15.83 7.80
N PHE A 674 18.75 -16.00 7.93
CA PHE A 674 19.70 -14.88 7.84
C PHE A 674 19.84 -14.29 6.42
N ALA A 675 19.61 -15.11 5.40
CA ALA A 675 19.56 -14.62 4.02
C ALA A 675 18.32 -13.73 3.76
N GLN A 676 17.26 -13.89 4.56
CA GLN A 676 15.97 -13.23 4.43
C GLN A 676 15.70 -12.31 5.63
N PRO A 677 16.18 -11.07 5.64
CA PRO A 677 16.14 -10.21 6.83
C PRO A 677 14.73 -9.86 7.29
N HIS A 678 13.77 -9.77 6.39
CA HIS A 678 12.36 -9.54 6.73
C HIS A 678 11.76 -10.76 7.44
N TYR A 679 12.13 -11.98 7.02
CA TYR A 679 11.70 -13.20 7.70
C TYR A 679 12.31 -13.27 9.11
N LEU A 680 13.58 -12.90 9.26
CA LEU A 680 14.21 -12.82 10.58
C LEU A 680 13.46 -11.88 11.52
N ALA A 681 13.11 -10.68 11.03
CA ALA A 681 12.33 -9.70 11.80
C ALA A 681 10.96 -10.25 12.23
N GLY A 682 10.22 -10.85 11.30
CA GLY A 682 8.91 -11.44 11.59
C GLY A 682 9.01 -12.62 12.58
N TRP A 683 9.99 -13.53 12.40
CA TRP A 683 10.18 -14.65 13.31
C TRP A 683 10.51 -14.20 14.73
N LEU A 684 11.39 -13.21 14.88
CA LEU A 684 11.73 -12.64 16.18
C LEU A 684 10.49 -12.02 16.86
N ALA A 685 9.65 -11.34 16.10
CA ALA A 685 8.46 -10.70 16.65
C ALA A 685 7.43 -11.72 17.19
N ILE A 686 7.11 -12.76 16.43
CA ILE A 686 6.09 -13.75 16.84
C ILE A 686 6.59 -14.66 17.97
N ASN A 687 7.92 -14.83 18.12
CA ASN A 687 8.51 -15.76 19.06
C ASN A 687 9.10 -15.12 20.33
N GLN A 688 9.00 -13.78 20.48
CA GLN A 688 9.55 -13.09 21.66
C GLN A 688 8.99 -13.56 23.00
N GLN A 689 7.80 -14.16 23.02
CA GLN A 689 7.16 -14.72 24.20
C GLN A 689 7.74 -16.08 24.63
N HIS A 690 8.54 -16.74 23.80
CA HIS A 690 9.10 -18.07 24.03
C HIS A 690 10.48 -18.05 24.70
N PHE A 691 11.00 -16.87 25.01
CA PHE A 691 12.25 -16.71 25.73
C PHE A 691 12.19 -15.51 26.69
N GLU A 692 12.94 -15.63 27.77
CA GLU A 692 13.13 -14.56 28.74
C GLU A 692 14.54 -14.01 28.66
N MET A 693 14.66 -12.69 28.59
CA MET A 693 15.92 -11.99 28.59
C MET A 693 16.18 -11.40 29.98
N SER A 694 17.31 -11.76 30.56
CA SER A 694 17.75 -11.26 31.86
C SER A 694 19.16 -10.69 31.78
N LYS A 695 19.60 -9.98 32.82
CA LYS A 695 21.01 -9.53 32.93
C LYS A 695 22.03 -10.67 32.94
N THR A 696 21.61 -11.89 33.22
CA THR A 696 22.46 -13.09 33.33
C THR A 696 22.47 -13.91 32.04
N GLY A 697 21.59 -13.63 31.08
CA GLY A 697 21.51 -14.35 29.81
C GLY A 697 20.10 -14.50 29.30
N ILE A 698 19.96 -15.34 28.29
CA ILE A 698 18.68 -15.70 27.64
C ILE A 698 18.30 -17.10 28.11
N THR A 699 17.03 -17.28 28.42
CA THR A 699 16.45 -18.56 28.83
C THR A 699 15.25 -18.89 27.93
N TRP A 700 15.22 -20.12 27.38
CA TRP A 700 14.04 -20.59 26.66
C TRP A 700 12.94 -20.96 27.65
N LEU A 701 11.73 -20.40 27.40
CA LEU A 701 10.50 -20.80 28.09
C LEU A 701 9.82 -21.99 27.39
N THR A 702 10.14 -22.21 26.13
CA THR A 702 9.64 -23.28 25.27
C THR A 702 10.81 -24.19 24.87
N ASN A 703 10.55 -25.48 24.69
CA ASN A 703 11.56 -26.45 24.25
C ASN A 703 12.21 -25.98 22.92
N PRO A 704 13.53 -25.82 22.86
CA PRO A 704 14.24 -25.42 21.64
C PRO A 704 13.98 -26.31 20.42
N ILE A 705 13.61 -27.59 20.62
CA ILE A 705 13.20 -28.49 19.53
C ILE A 705 11.88 -28.02 18.90
N TRP A 706 10.91 -27.61 19.71
CA TRP A 706 9.67 -27.02 19.21
C TRP A 706 9.93 -25.69 18.47
N MET A 707 10.84 -24.88 19.00
CA MET A 707 11.24 -23.63 18.33
C MET A 707 11.91 -23.88 16.97
N LEU A 708 12.71 -24.97 16.85
CA LEU A 708 13.30 -25.36 15.59
C LEU A 708 12.23 -25.87 14.59
N ALA A 709 11.27 -26.65 15.08
CA ALA A 709 10.16 -27.12 14.23
C ALA A 709 9.30 -25.94 13.74
N ASP A 710 9.01 -24.98 14.61
CA ASP A 710 8.34 -23.73 14.24
C ASP A 710 9.14 -22.95 13.18
N LEU A 711 10.45 -22.84 13.34
CA LEU A 711 11.31 -22.19 12.35
C LEU A 711 11.27 -22.88 10.98
N TYR A 712 11.24 -24.22 10.95
CA TYR A 712 11.05 -24.99 9.71
C TYR A 712 9.70 -24.71 9.07
N HIS A 713 8.65 -24.68 9.88
CA HIS A 713 7.30 -24.32 9.42
C HIS A 713 7.27 -22.88 8.87
N TYR A 714 7.74 -21.92 9.66
CA TYR A 714 7.81 -20.51 9.32
C TYR A 714 8.52 -20.27 7.98
N LEU A 715 9.62 -20.95 7.73
CA LEU A 715 10.41 -20.89 6.51
C LEU A 715 9.84 -21.72 5.34
N ASN A 716 8.67 -22.35 5.52
CA ASN A 716 8.08 -23.28 4.55
C ASN A 716 9.07 -24.40 4.11
N MET A 717 9.84 -24.90 5.07
CA MET A 717 10.85 -25.96 4.84
C MET A 717 10.31 -27.38 5.04
N GLU A 718 9.05 -27.53 5.35
CA GLU A 718 8.37 -28.85 5.40
C GLU A 718 8.09 -29.38 3.97
N ALA A 719 7.98 -28.50 2.98
CA ALA A 719 7.76 -28.89 1.60
C ALA A 719 9.10 -29.30 0.94
N ARG A 720 9.06 -30.35 0.13
CA ARG A 720 10.21 -30.74 -0.68
C ARG A 720 10.50 -29.68 -1.73
N ASP A 721 11.77 -29.28 -1.83
CA ASP A 721 12.27 -28.57 -2.99
C ASP A 721 12.35 -29.53 -4.18
N ASP A 722 12.04 -29.04 -5.38
CA ASP A 722 12.08 -29.81 -6.63
C ASP A 722 13.51 -30.18 -7.09
N THR A 723 14.52 -29.99 -6.24
CA THR A 723 15.92 -30.24 -6.55
C THR A 723 16.35 -31.64 -6.06
N PRO A 724 16.49 -32.63 -6.95
CA PRO A 724 16.74 -34.04 -6.57
C PRO A 724 17.98 -34.26 -5.70
N ALA A 725 19.01 -33.43 -5.85
CA ALA A 725 20.27 -33.55 -5.12
C ALA A 725 20.15 -33.30 -3.60
N LEU A 726 19.05 -32.66 -3.12
CA LEU A 726 18.86 -32.31 -1.72
C LEU A 726 17.91 -33.25 -0.99
N TYR A 727 17.23 -34.17 -1.67
CA TYR A 727 16.20 -35.03 -1.06
C TYR A 727 16.74 -35.89 0.08
N ALA A 728 17.90 -36.48 -0.06
CA ALA A 728 18.45 -37.35 0.99
C ALA A 728 18.78 -36.57 2.28
N ILE A 729 19.31 -35.35 2.15
CA ILE A 729 19.59 -34.45 3.28
C ILE A 729 18.29 -33.99 3.91
N TRP A 730 17.33 -33.58 3.09
CA TRP A 730 16.01 -33.15 3.53
C TRP A 730 15.26 -34.26 4.29
N ASP A 731 15.22 -35.47 3.71
CA ASP A 731 14.59 -36.65 4.37
C ASP A 731 15.24 -36.98 5.71
N HIS A 732 16.57 -36.86 5.79
CA HIS A 732 17.30 -37.08 7.04
C HIS A 732 16.96 -36.01 8.09
N ASP A 733 16.97 -34.74 7.74
CA ASP A 733 16.67 -33.62 8.65
C ASP A 733 15.24 -33.72 9.16
N GLN A 734 14.25 -34.02 8.28
CA GLN A 734 12.86 -34.21 8.67
C GLN A 734 12.68 -35.41 9.61
N ALA A 735 13.33 -36.54 9.32
CA ALA A 735 13.28 -37.74 10.18
C ALA A 735 13.88 -37.47 11.56
N LEU A 736 14.99 -36.74 11.63
CA LEU A 736 15.63 -36.38 12.89
C LEU A 736 14.77 -35.46 13.73
N LEU A 737 14.20 -34.42 13.09
CA LEU A 737 13.31 -33.49 13.76
C LEU A 737 12.04 -34.18 14.26
N GLN A 738 11.40 -35.02 13.44
CA GLN A 738 10.22 -35.78 13.82
C GLN A 738 10.53 -36.75 15.00
N SER A 739 11.65 -37.44 14.97
CA SER A 739 12.07 -38.31 16.07
C SER A 739 12.24 -37.57 17.41
N ALA A 740 12.73 -36.31 17.33
CA ALA A 740 12.87 -35.50 18.54
C ALA A 740 11.50 -35.01 19.04
N LEU A 741 10.59 -34.62 18.13
CA LEU A 741 9.23 -34.19 18.46
C LEU A 741 8.46 -35.35 19.12
N ASP A 742 8.48 -36.53 18.51
CA ASP A 742 7.82 -37.72 19.03
C ASP A 742 8.32 -38.12 20.43
N PHE A 743 9.64 -37.99 20.66
CA PHE A 743 10.23 -38.22 21.98
C PHE A 743 9.69 -37.23 23.03
N TYR A 744 9.65 -35.96 22.75
CA TYR A 744 9.17 -34.98 23.72
C TYR A 744 7.65 -35.07 23.92
N GLU A 745 6.86 -35.37 22.92
CA GLU A 745 5.43 -35.62 23.06
C GLU A 745 5.17 -36.80 24.03
N GLN A 746 5.93 -37.86 23.87
CA GLN A 746 5.83 -39.03 24.79
C GLN A 746 6.32 -38.70 26.20
N LEU A 747 7.42 -37.95 26.32
CA LEU A 747 7.99 -37.57 27.60
C LEU A 747 7.03 -36.65 28.38
N GLU A 748 6.47 -35.66 27.73
CA GLU A 748 5.49 -34.74 28.31
C GLU A 748 4.24 -35.50 28.80
N ALA A 749 3.75 -36.43 28.00
CA ALA A 749 2.62 -37.28 28.40
C ALA A 749 2.94 -38.18 29.59
N LEU A 750 4.13 -38.81 29.63
CA LEU A 750 4.55 -39.67 30.74
C LEU A 750 4.81 -38.86 32.03
N MET A 751 5.33 -37.65 31.90
CA MET A 751 5.64 -36.75 33.02
C MET A 751 4.43 -35.92 33.47
N ASP A 752 3.32 -35.98 32.73
CA ASP A 752 2.14 -35.14 32.93
C ASP A 752 2.52 -33.65 33.08
N CYS A 753 3.35 -33.17 32.15
CA CYS A 753 3.95 -31.83 32.21
C CYS A 753 4.35 -31.35 30.82
N SER A 754 3.78 -30.25 30.38
CA SER A 754 4.13 -29.53 29.13
C SER A 754 4.97 -28.27 29.35
N ASP A 755 5.11 -27.82 30.58
CA ASP A 755 5.97 -26.70 30.93
C ASP A 755 7.46 -27.15 30.82
N TRP A 756 8.17 -26.45 29.93
CA TRP A 756 9.56 -26.81 29.59
C TRP A 756 10.52 -26.72 30.76
N GLN A 757 10.43 -25.71 31.59
CA GLN A 757 11.31 -25.53 32.75
C GLN A 757 11.02 -26.56 33.80
N VAL A 758 9.75 -26.78 34.12
CA VAL A 758 9.30 -27.82 35.07
C VAL A 758 9.65 -29.22 34.58
N LEU A 759 9.51 -29.49 33.27
CA LEU A 759 9.90 -30.79 32.68
C LEU A 759 11.39 -31.05 32.88
N ASN A 760 12.25 -30.08 32.61
CA ASN A 760 13.70 -30.19 32.82
C ASN A 760 14.08 -30.42 34.28
N GLU A 761 13.46 -29.69 35.21
CA GLU A 761 13.70 -29.87 36.65
C GLU A 761 13.23 -31.24 37.12
N ARG A 762 12.06 -31.71 36.69
CA ARG A 762 11.54 -33.02 37.03
C ARG A 762 12.47 -34.13 36.51
N LEU A 763 12.88 -34.05 35.22
CA LEU A 763 13.74 -35.06 34.61
C LEU A 763 15.12 -35.15 35.30
N ALA A 764 15.63 -34.02 35.80
CA ALA A 764 16.87 -33.96 36.56
C ALA A 764 16.74 -34.49 38.00
N SER A 765 15.53 -34.49 38.56
CA SER A 765 15.25 -34.85 39.95
C SER A 765 15.03 -36.34 40.14
N SER A 766 14.99 -36.80 41.40
CA SER A 766 14.61 -38.17 41.78
C SER A 766 13.11 -38.43 41.51
N ALA A 767 12.27 -37.40 41.36
CA ALA A 767 10.86 -37.60 41.09
C ALA A 767 10.60 -38.29 39.73
N ALA A 768 11.54 -38.23 38.81
CA ALA A 768 11.47 -38.93 37.53
C ALA A 768 11.62 -40.45 37.67
N GLU A 769 12.25 -40.97 38.76
CA GLU A 769 12.40 -42.38 39.02
C GLU A 769 11.05 -43.10 39.22
N ASP A 770 10.11 -42.39 39.88
CA ASP A 770 8.77 -42.92 40.12
C ASP A 770 7.91 -43.02 38.85
N LEU A 771 8.19 -42.19 37.86
CA LEU A 771 7.45 -42.12 36.61
C LEU A 771 8.06 -42.93 35.49
N LEU A 772 9.36 -42.91 35.33
CA LEU A 772 10.10 -43.55 34.24
C LEU A 772 10.75 -44.89 34.61
N GLY A 773 10.98 -45.17 35.91
CA GLY A 773 11.53 -46.41 36.37
C GLY A 773 12.85 -46.77 35.70
N GLU A 774 12.94 -47.99 35.13
CA GLU A 774 14.10 -48.48 34.42
C GLU A 774 14.46 -47.71 33.14
N HIS A 775 13.55 -46.93 32.60
CA HIS A 775 13.77 -46.12 31.39
C HIS A 775 14.35 -44.73 31.68
N LEU A 776 14.56 -44.37 32.95
CA LEU A 776 15.00 -43.01 33.32
C LEU A 776 16.33 -42.61 32.69
N GLU A 777 17.32 -43.51 32.75
CA GLU A 777 18.66 -43.22 32.23
C GLU A 777 18.66 -43.16 30.70
N GLU A 778 17.84 -43.97 30.05
CA GLU A 778 17.63 -43.90 28.60
C GLU A 778 16.95 -42.56 28.18
N ALA A 779 15.92 -42.14 28.90
CA ALA A 779 15.23 -40.88 28.68
C ALA A 779 16.17 -39.67 28.91
N ARG A 780 16.98 -39.70 29.97
CA ARG A 780 17.99 -38.67 30.22
C ARG A 780 19.05 -38.59 29.13
N ALA A 781 19.52 -39.73 28.66
CA ALA A 781 20.49 -39.80 27.58
C ALA A 781 19.91 -39.28 26.26
N ALA A 782 18.69 -39.66 25.92
CA ALA A 782 17.97 -39.17 24.76
C ALA A 782 17.72 -37.63 24.82
N HIS A 783 17.25 -37.17 25.99
CA HIS A 783 17.08 -35.72 26.23
C HIS A 783 18.40 -34.97 26.06
N ALA A 784 19.49 -35.42 26.70
CA ALA A 784 20.80 -34.79 26.54
C ALA A 784 21.26 -34.80 25.07
N GLY A 785 21.02 -35.89 24.36
CA GLY A 785 21.32 -36.02 22.94
C GLY A 785 20.49 -35.03 22.08
N PHE A 786 19.19 -34.91 22.31
CA PHE A 786 18.33 -33.99 21.55
C PHE A 786 18.63 -32.52 21.86
N GLN A 787 18.99 -32.19 23.11
CA GLN A 787 19.35 -30.81 23.48
C GLN A 787 20.76 -30.40 23.09
N LEU A 788 21.65 -31.34 22.81
CA LEU A 788 23.03 -31.02 22.41
C LEU A 788 23.07 -30.12 21.21
N GLY A 789 23.58 -28.89 21.36
CA GLY A 789 23.73 -27.88 20.31
C GLY A 789 22.50 -27.00 20.09
N MET A 790 21.37 -27.26 20.78
CA MET A 790 20.19 -26.40 20.64
C MET A 790 20.39 -25.00 21.20
N ASP A 791 21.39 -24.80 22.07
CA ASP A 791 21.80 -23.48 22.57
C ASP A 791 22.35 -22.56 21.46
N ILE A 792 22.70 -23.08 20.29
CA ILE A 792 23.02 -22.25 19.11
C ILE A 792 21.83 -21.39 18.69
N LEU A 793 20.58 -21.84 18.92
CA LEU A 793 19.40 -21.05 18.64
C LEU A 793 19.30 -19.75 19.47
N PHE A 794 20.05 -19.61 20.57
CA PHE A 794 20.15 -18.37 21.34
C PHE A 794 20.71 -17.19 20.51
N ILE A 795 21.34 -17.47 19.38
CA ILE A 795 21.80 -16.46 18.45
C ILE A 795 20.62 -15.58 17.97
N LEU A 796 19.43 -16.14 17.82
CA LEU A 796 18.25 -15.45 17.33
C LEU A 796 17.77 -14.35 18.30
N PRO A 797 17.35 -14.66 19.55
CA PRO A 797 16.99 -13.60 20.50
C PRO A 797 18.17 -12.66 20.80
N TYR A 798 19.43 -13.12 20.75
CA TYR A 798 20.59 -12.26 20.92
C TYR A 798 20.70 -11.19 19.84
N ILE A 799 20.51 -11.55 18.55
CA ILE A 799 20.50 -10.59 17.45
C ILE A 799 19.38 -9.57 17.63
N GLY A 800 18.18 -10.02 18.01
CA GLY A 800 17.05 -9.13 18.29
C GLY A 800 17.35 -8.13 19.39
N LEU A 801 18.01 -8.57 20.46
CA LEU A 801 18.41 -7.72 21.58
C LEU A 801 19.52 -6.74 21.18
N ASP A 802 20.59 -7.22 20.57
CA ASP A 802 21.78 -6.42 20.22
C ASP A 802 21.49 -5.37 19.14
N SER A 803 20.56 -5.66 18.22
CA SER A 803 20.07 -4.70 17.23
C SER A 803 19.16 -3.63 17.81
N GLY A 804 18.57 -3.82 18.98
CA GLY A 804 17.48 -3.04 19.55
C GLY A 804 16.13 -3.29 18.85
N PHE A 805 15.98 -4.40 18.11
CA PHE A 805 14.76 -4.70 17.37
C PHE A 805 13.53 -4.87 18.29
N PHE A 806 13.71 -5.43 19.48
CA PHE A 806 12.63 -5.61 20.45
C PHE A 806 12.15 -4.30 21.12
N ASP A 807 12.88 -3.18 20.93
CA ASP A 807 12.43 -1.86 21.38
C ASP A 807 11.41 -1.25 20.40
N LEU A 808 11.34 -1.76 19.16
CA LEU A 808 10.28 -1.43 18.19
C LEU A 808 9.07 -2.31 18.49
N ARG A 809 8.09 -1.77 19.21
CA ARG A 809 6.96 -2.53 19.76
C ARG A 809 5.66 -1.73 19.74
N VAL A 810 4.55 -2.39 20.02
CA VAL A 810 3.24 -1.75 20.16
C VAL A 810 2.95 -1.50 21.64
N GLY A 811 2.62 -0.25 21.98
CA GLY A 811 2.21 0.15 23.32
C GLY A 811 0.80 -0.33 23.70
N ALA A 812 0.46 -0.24 24.97
CA ALA A 812 -0.87 -0.61 25.46
C ALA A 812 -2.00 0.24 24.84
N ASP A 813 -1.69 1.45 24.36
CA ASP A 813 -2.59 2.35 23.65
C ASP A 813 -2.58 2.14 22.11
N LEU A 814 -2.07 1.00 21.66
CA LEU A 814 -1.95 0.56 20.26
C LEU A 814 -0.99 1.40 19.40
N LYS A 815 -0.34 2.41 19.94
CA LYS A 815 0.67 3.18 19.20
C LYS A 815 1.94 2.35 19.04
N VAL A 816 2.63 2.59 17.94
CA VAL A 816 3.94 2.00 17.71
C VAL A 816 5.02 2.85 18.40
N ASP A 817 5.67 2.29 19.38
CA ASP A 817 6.85 2.87 20.03
C ASP A 817 8.06 2.66 19.10
N ILE A 818 8.56 3.73 18.52
CA ILE A 818 9.70 3.69 17.61
C ILE A 818 10.90 4.30 18.32
N PRO A 819 12.01 3.56 18.52
CA PRO A 819 13.25 4.11 19.05
C PRO A 819 13.75 5.33 18.27
N ALA A 820 14.15 6.37 18.98
CA ALA A 820 14.50 7.66 18.37
C ALA A 820 15.68 7.57 17.37
N ASP A 821 16.60 6.64 17.57
CA ASP A 821 17.74 6.41 16.67
C ASP A 821 17.32 5.87 15.31
N LEU A 822 16.14 5.21 15.19
CA LEU A 822 15.60 4.72 13.92
C LEU A 822 15.08 5.86 13.03
N PHE A 823 14.94 7.08 13.57
CA PHE A 823 14.65 8.28 12.77
C PHE A 823 15.92 9.02 12.33
N ASP A 824 17.09 8.60 12.80
CA ASP A 824 18.36 9.19 12.35
C ASP A 824 18.60 8.85 10.87
N ALA A 825 18.83 9.87 10.06
CA ALA A 825 18.99 9.74 8.61
C ALA A 825 20.16 8.82 8.22
N LYS A 826 21.23 8.79 9.02
CA LYS A 826 22.37 7.90 8.77
C LYS A 826 22.01 6.45 9.07
N VAL A 827 21.31 6.20 10.18
CA VAL A 827 20.84 4.84 10.56
C VAL A 827 19.89 4.31 9.49
N GLN A 828 18.95 5.12 9.01
CA GLN A 828 18.07 4.74 7.91
C GLN A 828 18.84 4.46 6.61
N ALA A 829 19.78 5.34 6.24
CA ALA A 829 20.59 5.15 5.04
C ALA A 829 21.46 3.89 5.11
N ASP A 830 22.08 3.61 6.26
CA ASP A 830 22.90 2.40 6.47
C ASP A 830 22.03 1.14 6.45
N GLY A 831 20.83 1.17 7.05
CA GLY A 831 19.84 0.09 6.99
C GLY A 831 19.38 -0.21 5.57
N LEU A 832 18.94 0.81 4.83
CA LEU A 832 18.54 0.67 3.44
C LEU A 832 19.68 0.15 2.54
N ARG A 833 20.92 0.58 2.80
CA ARG A 833 22.10 0.07 2.07
C ARG A 833 22.37 -1.42 2.38
N ALA A 834 22.14 -1.84 3.60
CA ALA A 834 22.28 -3.25 3.97
C ALA A 834 21.23 -4.12 3.28
N LEU A 835 19.99 -3.65 3.19
CA LEU A 835 18.90 -4.34 2.52
C LEU A 835 19.07 -4.38 1.00
N SER A 836 19.48 -3.28 0.40
CA SER A 836 19.71 -3.13 -1.05
C SER A 836 21.13 -2.61 -1.30
N PRO A 837 22.13 -3.50 -1.32
CA PRO A 837 23.49 -3.10 -1.64
C PRO A 837 23.57 -2.51 -3.04
N PRO A 838 24.34 -1.42 -3.23
CA PRO A 838 24.52 -0.86 -4.55
C PRO A 838 25.14 -1.90 -5.50
N PRO A 839 24.77 -1.89 -6.79
CA PRO A 839 25.36 -2.78 -7.77
C PRO A 839 26.88 -2.59 -7.81
N VAL A 840 27.60 -3.70 -8.01
CA VAL A 840 29.06 -3.64 -8.14
C VAL A 840 29.41 -2.98 -9.48
N ALA A 841 30.11 -1.85 -9.40
CA ALA A 841 30.59 -1.11 -10.56
C ALA A 841 32.13 -1.09 -10.59
N ALA A 842 32.72 -0.87 -11.75
CA ALA A 842 34.17 -0.57 -11.85
C ALA A 842 34.46 0.77 -11.12
N ALA A 843 35.71 0.99 -10.74
CA ALA A 843 36.09 2.14 -9.92
C ALA A 843 35.83 3.51 -10.59
N ASP A 844 35.68 3.51 -11.91
CA ASP A 844 35.46 4.66 -12.80
C ASP A 844 34.05 4.65 -13.45
N GLU A 845 33.18 3.75 -13.04
CA GLU A 845 31.82 3.61 -13.54
C GLU A 845 30.78 3.99 -12.47
N ILE A 846 29.73 4.63 -12.93
CA ILE A 846 28.54 4.89 -12.12
C ILE A 846 27.38 4.14 -12.79
N THR A 847 26.93 3.07 -12.15
CA THR A 847 25.84 2.24 -12.67
C THR A 847 24.48 2.82 -12.30
N VAL A 848 23.52 2.65 -13.19
CA VAL A 848 22.10 2.93 -12.88
C VAL A 848 21.60 1.83 -11.93
N PRO A 849 21.08 2.19 -10.75
CA PRO A 849 20.69 1.21 -9.73
C PRO A 849 19.53 0.30 -10.16
N THR A 850 18.73 0.74 -11.10
CA THR A 850 17.56 -0.01 -11.60
C THR A 850 17.24 0.42 -13.03
N GLY A 851 16.55 -0.42 -13.80
CA GLY A 851 15.98 -0.05 -15.09
C GLY A 851 14.88 1.01 -14.92
N GLY A 852 14.74 1.91 -15.87
CA GLY A 852 13.74 2.98 -15.82
C GLY A 852 13.90 4.02 -16.93
N MET A 853 13.11 5.10 -16.86
CA MET A 853 13.25 6.22 -17.77
C MET A 853 14.38 7.14 -17.29
N PHE A 854 15.35 7.37 -18.14
CA PHE A 854 16.54 8.20 -17.83
C PHE A 854 16.28 9.68 -18.17
N TYR A 855 16.58 10.57 -17.23
CA TYR A 855 16.55 12.02 -17.43
C TYR A 855 17.92 12.63 -17.09
N ALA A 856 18.54 13.24 -18.09
CA ALA A 856 19.82 13.95 -17.92
C ALA A 856 19.68 15.33 -17.25
N ARG A 857 18.44 15.78 -17.00
CA ARG A 857 18.11 17.09 -16.46
C ARG A 857 16.90 17.02 -15.54
N GLU A 858 16.73 18.02 -14.70
CA GLU A 858 15.65 18.06 -13.71
C GLU A 858 14.28 18.38 -14.33
N ALA A 859 14.26 19.26 -15.32
CA ALA A 859 13.09 19.65 -16.08
C ALA A 859 13.45 19.84 -17.56
N PRO A 860 12.47 19.84 -18.48
CA PRO A 860 12.71 19.99 -19.90
C PRO A 860 13.56 21.21 -20.30
N ASP A 861 13.40 22.32 -19.57
CA ASP A 861 14.09 23.57 -19.83
C ASP A 861 15.31 23.83 -18.93
N SER A 862 15.69 22.88 -18.07
CA SER A 862 16.89 22.99 -17.23
C SER A 862 18.13 22.54 -17.97
N ASP A 863 19.30 23.02 -17.53
CA ASP A 863 20.58 22.47 -17.97
C ASP A 863 20.73 21.00 -17.55
N THR A 864 21.53 20.24 -18.27
CA THR A 864 21.91 18.88 -17.90
C THR A 864 22.69 18.90 -16.58
N PHE A 865 22.46 17.89 -15.73
CA PHE A 865 23.19 17.77 -14.47
C PHE A 865 24.71 17.71 -14.71
N VAL A 866 25.13 17.02 -15.76
CA VAL A 866 26.52 16.86 -16.13
C VAL A 866 26.63 16.71 -17.65
N SER A 867 27.71 17.18 -18.22
CA SER A 867 28.05 17.05 -19.65
C SER A 867 29.35 16.28 -19.83
N GLU A 868 29.53 15.70 -21.01
CA GLU A 868 30.78 14.99 -21.35
C GLU A 868 31.99 15.89 -21.18
N GLY A 869 33.00 15.40 -20.41
CA GLY A 869 34.21 16.16 -20.07
C GLY A 869 34.04 17.14 -18.91
N GLN A 870 32.89 17.32 -18.34
CA GLN A 870 32.67 18.18 -17.19
C GLN A 870 33.14 17.49 -15.90
N HIS A 871 33.85 18.21 -15.05
CA HIS A 871 34.23 17.73 -13.73
C HIS A 871 33.02 17.79 -12.77
N PHE A 872 32.84 16.75 -11.93
CA PHE A 872 31.85 16.68 -10.87
C PHE A 872 32.51 16.27 -9.55
N GLU A 873 31.95 16.73 -8.45
CA GLU A 873 32.38 16.37 -7.10
C GLU A 873 31.49 15.23 -6.54
N LYS A 874 32.04 14.50 -5.55
CA LYS A 874 31.24 13.53 -4.80
C LYS A 874 30.02 14.19 -4.17
N GLY A 875 28.82 13.66 -4.45
CA GLY A 875 27.54 14.18 -3.97
C GLY A 875 26.83 15.07 -4.99
N ASP A 876 27.46 15.41 -6.12
CA ASP A 876 26.75 16.12 -7.18
C ASP A 876 25.68 15.24 -7.84
N PRO A 877 24.52 15.80 -8.21
CA PRO A 877 23.50 15.07 -8.96
C PRO A 877 23.98 14.83 -10.39
N LEU A 878 23.81 13.62 -10.90
CA LEU A 878 24.26 13.24 -12.23
C LEU A 878 23.11 13.02 -13.22
N PHE A 879 22.07 12.37 -12.77
CA PHE A 879 20.88 12.09 -13.57
C PHE A 879 19.71 11.65 -12.68
N ILE A 880 18.53 11.56 -13.27
CA ILE A 880 17.34 11.00 -12.61
C ILE A 880 16.93 9.74 -13.36
N VAL A 881 16.55 8.71 -12.62
CA VAL A 881 15.89 7.52 -13.15
C VAL A 881 14.47 7.50 -12.63
N GLU A 882 13.49 7.58 -13.53
CA GLU A 882 12.09 7.37 -13.20
C GLU A 882 11.77 5.89 -13.33
N VAL A 883 11.34 5.30 -12.23
CA VAL A 883 10.84 3.94 -12.17
C VAL A 883 9.43 4.00 -11.62
N MET A 884 8.45 3.62 -12.44
CA MET A 884 7.05 3.50 -12.00
C MET A 884 6.53 4.75 -11.27
N LYS A 885 6.73 5.92 -11.88
CA LYS A 885 6.37 7.25 -11.37
C LYS A 885 7.21 7.77 -10.19
N MET A 886 8.20 7.02 -9.74
CA MET A 886 9.14 7.50 -8.74
C MET A 886 10.42 8.01 -9.39
N PHE A 887 10.83 9.22 -9.03
CA PHE A 887 12.03 9.89 -9.57
C PHE A 887 13.17 9.70 -8.59
N ASN A 888 14.13 8.86 -8.96
CA ASN A 888 15.33 8.62 -8.17
C ASN A 888 16.49 9.45 -8.73
N LYS A 889 16.90 10.50 -8.01
CA LYS A 889 18.07 11.29 -8.35
C LYS A 889 19.34 10.52 -7.95
N VAL A 890 20.20 10.28 -8.91
CA VAL A 890 21.48 9.57 -8.71
C VAL A 890 22.58 10.58 -8.51
N TYR A 891 23.30 10.45 -7.41
CA TYR A 891 24.39 11.32 -7.01
C TYR A 891 25.75 10.66 -7.22
N ALA A 892 26.76 11.46 -7.50
CA ALA A 892 28.12 10.99 -7.71
C ALA A 892 28.71 10.34 -6.44
N PRO A 893 29.11 9.06 -6.47
CA PRO A 893 29.72 8.39 -5.34
C PRO A 893 31.20 8.77 -5.13
N PHE A 894 31.82 9.40 -6.13
CA PHE A 894 33.21 9.88 -6.15
C PHE A 894 33.29 11.15 -7.00
N SER A 895 34.41 11.89 -6.91
CA SER A 895 34.69 13.01 -7.80
C SER A 895 35.37 12.53 -9.08
N GLY A 896 34.99 13.09 -10.22
CA GLY A 896 35.52 12.64 -11.51
C GLY A 896 35.29 13.60 -12.65
#